data_3f2d93f8a48b33d091ae35eb5bc7e2e4
#
_entry.id   3f2d93f8a48b33d091ae35eb5bc7e2e4
#
_cell.length_a   1.000
_cell.length_b   1.000
_cell.length_c   1.000
_cell.angle_alpha   90.00
_cell.angle_beta   90.00
_cell.angle_gamma   90.00
#
_symmetry.space_group_name_H-M   'P 1'
#
loop_
_entity.id
_entity.type
_entity.pdbx_description
1 polymer ?
#
loop_
_entity_poly.entity_id
_entity_poly.type
_entity_poly.pdbx_seq_one_letter_code
_entity_poly.pdbx_strand_id
1 'polypeptide(L)'
;MNRLKILGSTFLFTFQVFATPEKPNFQDDIIPVFEQSCNSCHNPDKAKGGLDLTSMNGILAGGSSGDVALPGDPDASLVYLLAARLQEPHMPPRGEKIEKSQLILIKNWIAQGMLPTASGKPMKKKKSSVNLTLTSSSLGKPDGPPPMPKHLALEPAVVTARPFAPSAMATAPWSPLVALAGQKQVLLYNTESLEIAGILPYEEGFIESLKFSRNGKLIIASGGRGGKSGNVAGWDVENGRRVLNVGEEQDSILTADISADQSLVAIGGTTKLIKVFDLATNEILYKIKKHSEWVTQVAFSPDGILLATADRNGGLYVWEAKTGNPFYSLTGHKQEITSLSWRADGNVLLSASEEGAVRTWEMINGKQVKTWNAHGDGTLSAHYAQNGNIVTSGRDKVVKFWDGNGKALRSITGFSDIVMEARLSHDGSKIIAGDWSGIVGVWNSADGKKLGDLLANPPTLQTRISLASQKLAEAKASLQQAQEKLLPFQEKIDEASKQIAANKSSLQNAEKSLQDAMAGVLQAKTSLDQAVADLASKTKLHADLSQAHDAKKQQLVSSQQAQSQQTAEFTKWSQQANQRSEQLSSMKESHRKASEAQNQNQDDASYAEAVSKTKSAMEAMEKAFLHASNLTAQHKSEMEKFTNLSNSLKNALDEQAKGVEHAKHSIAASQANKVKREQVWKQAQQNQVTMASKRDHSKSQLSNSEKLLAQAHEASKSPVAVVAQAQAQVQLLEKSVSKWKAETINYSRHQEVIVLNGLEEELTALDDTLEESKTLFAEAQQKVDKAADTLSSLPQKISEHQQIVTQKKSQVETESSILNQITQSKNQKNIFIQQVDQLKQHNLQQSKTDPENVTLVQAGNKLSESIALLKKDLQDADAQLLAKQDRVNQAMSAVSIAEASLAEVMKLRESAPKVLEEKEQAMLAAKAKFDGKQKEHSECKQKVDQQKAKTDSLLQQYLQALPK
;
A
#
# COMPACT_ATOMS: atom_id res chain seq x y z
N MET A 1 68.17 -23.87 72.06
CA MET A 1 68.79 -23.59 70.75
C MET A 1 68.08 -24.44 69.72
N ASN A 2 67.09 -23.94 69.05
CA ASN A 2 66.57 -24.51 67.83
C ASN A 2 65.75 -23.45 67.11
N ARG A 3 66.19 -23.08 65.99
CA ARG A 3 65.50 -22.14 65.09
C ARG A 3 64.45 -22.87 64.26
N LEU A 4 63.21 -22.51 64.42
CA LEU A 4 62.08 -22.95 63.56
C LEU A 4 62.00 -22.05 62.32
N LYS A 5 62.07 -22.59 61.12
CA LYS A 5 61.82 -21.95 59.87
C LYS A 5 60.31 -22.05 59.57
N ILE A 6 59.64 -20.90 59.49
CA ILE A 6 58.30 -20.85 59.00
C ILE A 6 58.37 -20.63 57.48
N LEU A 7 57.84 -21.58 56.70
CA LEU A 7 57.55 -21.40 55.26
C LEU A 7 56.20 -20.64 55.13
N GLY A 8 56.28 -19.44 54.64
CA GLY A 8 55.07 -18.69 54.21
C GLY A 8 54.60 -19.20 52.83
N SER A 9 53.46 -19.82 52.82
CA SER A 9 52.72 -20.15 51.56
C SER A 9 51.96 -18.95 51.10
N THR A 10 52.45 -18.30 50.05
CA THR A 10 51.73 -17.21 49.36
C THR A 10 50.70 -17.84 48.46
N PHE A 11 49.40 -17.73 48.80
CA PHE A 11 48.30 -18.06 47.93
C PHE A 11 48.18 -16.91 46.93
N LEU A 12 48.61 -17.15 45.70
CA LEU A 12 48.23 -16.29 44.56
C LEU A 12 46.76 -16.56 44.22
N PHE A 13 45.88 -15.65 44.55
CA PHE A 13 44.55 -15.57 43.97
C PHE A 13 44.68 -15.07 42.51
N THR A 14 44.66 -15.98 41.56
CA THR A 14 44.46 -15.64 40.15
C THR A 14 43.02 -15.22 39.94
N PHE A 15 42.77 -13.91 39.81
CA PHE A 15 41.51 -13.39 39.26
C PHE A 15 41.46 -13.85 37.80
N GLN A 16 40.70 -14.90 37.52
CA GLN A 16 40.30 -15.20 36.16
C GLN A 16 39.32 -14.15 35.72
N VAL A 17 39.76 -13.22 34.89
CA VAL A 17 38.88 -12.36 34.10
C VAL A 17 38.24 -13.27 33.09
N PHE A 18 36.97 -13.64 33.30
CA PHE A 18 36.17 -14.32 32.29
C PHE A 18 35.95 -13.34 31.15
N ALA A 19 36.64 -13.50 30.06
CA ALA A 19 36.31 -12.82 28.81
C ALA A 19 34.86 -13.22 28.41
N THR A 20 34.01 -12.25 28.13
CA THR A 20 32.68 -12.55 27.62
C THR A 20 32.82 -13.34 26.33
N PRO A 21 32.09 -14.45 26.15
CA PRO A 21 32.19 -15.25 24.94
C PRO A 21 31.87 -14.43 23.72
N GLU A 22 32.62 -14.60 22.66
CA GLU A 22 32.47 -13.86 21.40
C GLU A 22 31.10 -14.13 20.76
N LYS A 23 30.47 -15.27 20.98
CA LYS A 23 29.14 -15.67 20.54
C LYS A 23 28.39 -16.35 21.69
N PRO A 24 27.74 -15.58 22.56
CA PRO A 24 26.99 -16.16 23.66
C PRO A 24 25.76 -16.94 23.14
N ASN A 25 25.50 -18.07 23.76
CA ASN A 25 24.34 -18.91 23.48
C ASN A 25 23.47 -19.09 24.73
N PHE A 26 22.21 -19.48 24.50
CA PHE A 26 21.24 -19.59 25.59
C PHE A 26 21.65 -20.64 26.63
N GLN A 27 22.02 -21.83 26.18
CA GLN A 27 22.23 -23.01 27.05
C GLN A 27 23.42 -22.84 27.97
N ASP A 28 24.54 -22.34 27.46
CA ASP A 28 25.80 -22.32 28.22
C ASP A 28 26.03 -20.99 28.92
N ASP A 29 25.50 -19.86 28.34
CA ASP A 29 25.87 -18.52 28.78
C ASP A 29 24.69 -17.76 29.43
N ILE A 30 23.47 -17.95 28.93
CA ILE A 30 22.31 -17.13 29.37
C ILE A 30 21.53 -17.85 30.47
N ILE A 31 21.31 -19.17 30.39
CA ILE A 31 20.62 -19.92 31.46
C ILE A 31 21.22 -19.65 32.83
N PRO A 32 22.57 -19.71 33.01
CA PRO A 32 23.16 -19.44 34.33
C PRO A 32 22.82 -18.04 34.88
N VAL A 33 22.73 -17.02 34.00
CA VAL A 33 22.34 -15.65 34.39
C VAL A 33 20.87 -15.61 34.83
N PHE A 34 20.00 -16.29 34.09
CA PHE A 34 18.59 -16.34 34.40
C PHE A 34 18.28 -17.16 35.62
N GLU A 35 18.99 -18.29 35.86
CA GLU A 35 18.89 -19.08 37.09
C GLU A 35 19.26 -18.29 38.31
N GLN A 36 20.31 -17.50 38.23
CA GLN A 36 20.78 -16.67 39.33
C GLN A 36 19.80 -15.55 39.67
N SER A 37 19.18 -14.91 38.65
CA SER A 37 18.54 -13.62 38.85
C SER A 37 17.03 -13.57 38.48
N CYS A 38 16.52 -14.51 37.65
CA CYS A 38 15.21 -14.40 37.03
C CYS A 38 14.28 -15.58 37.30
N ASN A 39 14.85 -16.84 37.26
CA ASN A 39 14.05 -18.07 37.26
C ASN A 39 13.34 -18.33 38.58
N SER A 40 13.71 -17.64 39.68
CA SER A 40 12.98 -17.76 40.96
C SER A 40 11.50 -17.28 40.84
N CYS A 41 11.20 -16.43 39.85
CA CYS A 41 9.86 -15.89 39.58
C CYS A 41 9.33 -16.28 38.19
N HIS A 42 10.20 -16.46 37.22
CA HIS A 42 9.86 -16.72 35.80
C HIS A 42 10.20 -18.16 35.43
N ASN A 43 9.51 -19.10 35.99
CA ASN A 43 9.61 -20.55 35.75
C ASN A 43 8.21 -21.15 35.53
N PRO A 44 8.08 -22.37 34.99
CA PRO A 44 6.79 -22.98 34.69
C PRO A 44 5.80 -23.02 35.87
N ASP A 45 6.28 -23.16 37.10
CA ASP A 45 5.41 -23.29 38.28
C ASP A 45 4.84 -21.96 38.76
N LYS A 46 5.56 -20.86 38.60
CA LYS A 46 5.18 -19.55 39.11
C LYS A 46 4.75 -18.60 37.99
N ALA A 47 5.38 -18.69 36.86
CA ALA A 47 5.16 -17.94 35.61
C ALA A 47 4.66 -16.49 35.85
N LYS A 48 5.36 -15.72 36.69
CA LYS A 48 4.93 -14.34 36.98
C LYS A 48 4.92 -13.53 35.70
N GLY A 49 3.80 -12.87 35.42
CA GLY A 49 3.58 -12.20 34.16
C GLY A 49 3.43 -13.13 32.96
N GLY A 50 3.05 -14.41 33.19
CA GLY A 50 2.93 -15.40 32.13
C GLY A 50 4.26 -15.83 31.48
N LEU A 51 5.40 -15.45 32.07
CA LEU A 51 6.72 -15.60 31.46
C LEU A 51 7.51 -16.76 32.09
N ASP A 52 8.04 -17.63 31.23
CA ASP A 52 9.01 -18.66 31.54
C ASP A 52 10.37 -18.36 30.90
N LEU A 53 11.40 -18.16 31.72
CA LEU A 53 12.77 -17.90 31.25
C LEU A 53 13.68 -19.14 31.40
N THR A 54 13.12 -20.28 31.80
CA THR A 54 13.92 -21.52 31.97
C THR A 54 14.19 -22.24 30.66
N SER A 55 13.49 -21.91 29.63
CA SER A 55 13.64 -22.53 28.32
C SER A 55 13.57 -21.50 27.18
N MET A 56 14.25 -21.81 26.07
CA MET A 56 14.20 -21.00 24.86
C MET A 56 12.76 -20.87 24.33
N ASN A 57 11.99 -21.94 24.39
CA ASN A 57 10.57 -21.93 23.98
C ASN A 57 9.71 -21.03 24.89
N GLY A 58 10.00 -20.98 26.19
CA GLY A 58 9.31 -20.09 27.13
C GLY A 58 9.63 -18.63 26.86
N ILE A 59 10.87 -18.30 26.50
CA ILE A 59 11.26 -16.93 26.11
C ILE A 59 10.57 -16.51 24.81
N LEU A 60 10.52 -17.40 23.83
CA LEU A 60 9.89 -17.15 22.55
C LEU A 60 8.35 -17.11 22.63
N ALA A 61 7.78 -17.79 23.63
CA ALA A 61 6.34 -17.69 23.92
C ALA A 61 5.98 -16.32 24.51
N GLY A 62 6.96 -15.63 25.10
CA GLY A 62 6.75 -14.33 25.71
C GLY A 62 5.98 -14.39 27.02
N GLY A 63 5.47 -13.26 27.46
CA GLY A 63 4.66 -13.12 28.67
C GLY A 63 3.40 -12.30 28.43
N SER A 64 2.70 -11.94 29.52
CA SER A 64 1.51 -11.09 29.45
C SER A 64 1.75 -9.71 28.83
N SER A 65 3.00 -9.27 28.75
CA SER A 65 3.41 -8.03 28.09
C SER A 65 3.85 -8.23 26.63
N GLY A 66 3.65 -9.41 26.05
CA GLY A 66 4.07 -9.77 24.71
C GLY A 66 5.50 -10.36 24.65
N ASP A 67 6.16 -10.20 23.50
CA ASP A 67 7.51 -10.69 23.28
C ASP A 67 8.51 -10.05 24.24
N VAL A 68 9.27 -10.87 24.94
CA VAL A 68 10.24 -10.40 25.93
C VAL A 68 11.65 -10.26 25.36
N ALA A 69 11.96 -10.91 24.26
CA ALA A 69 13.25 -10.84 23.58
C ALA A 69 13.04 -10.88 22.05
N LEU A 70 13.61 -9.93 21.35
CA LEU A 70 13.53 -9.81 19.89
C LEU A 70 14.89 -10.11 19.28
N PRO A 71 15.04 -11.19 18.50
CA PRO A 71 16.32 -11.56 17.90
C PRO A 71 16.91 -10.42 17.06
N GLY A 72 18.14 -10.04 17.34
CA GLY A 72 18.85 -8.96 16.66
C GLY A 72 18.53 -7.54 17.16
N ASP A 73 17.60 -7.38 18.11
CA ASP A 73 17.16 -6.07 18.61
C ASP A 73 17.14 -6.00 20.14
N PRO A 74 18.27 -5.84 20.79
CA PRO A 74 18.35 -5.76 22.24
C PRO A 74 17.69 -4.49 22.80
N ASP A 75 17.68 -3.40 22.04
CA ASP A 75 17.16 -2.12 22.48
C ASP A 75 15.61 -2.05 22.40
N ALA A 76 14.97 -3.04 21.78
CA ALA A 76 13.53 -3.27 21.84
C ALA A 76 13.14 -4.50 22.69
N SER A 77 14.09 -5.23 23.25
CA SER A 77 13.86 -6.46 24.02
C SER A 77 13.60 -6.18 25.49
N LEU A 78 12.38 -6.47 25.97
CA LEU A 78 11.95 -6.22 27.34
C LEU A 78 12.85 -6.91 28.38
N VAL A 79 13.29 -8.15 28.11
CA VAL A 79 14.18 -8.87 29.02
C VAL A 79 15.48 -8.10 29.31
N TYR A 80 16.02 -7.41 28.33
CA TYR A 80 17.19 -6.57 28.51
C TYR A 80 16.83 -5.21 29.12
N LEU A 81 15.78 -4.54 28.61
CA LEU A 81 15.39 -3.21 29.08
C LEU A 81 15.02 -3.19 30.54
N LEU A 82 14.24 -4.18 31.02
CA LEU A 82 13.80 -4.29 32.41
C LEU A 82 14.95 -4.73 33.32
N ALA A 83 15.78 -5.67 32.89
CA ALA A 83 16.96 -6.11 33.63
C ALA A 83 18.04 -5.03 33.76
N ALA A 84 18.24 -4.25 32.70
CA ALA A 84 19.15 -3.11 32.70
C ALA A 84 18.59 -1.88 33.44
N ARG A 85 17.32 -1.93 33.87
CA ARG A 85 16.59 -0.82 34.52
C ARG A 85 16.49 0.41 33.63
N LEU A 86 16.31 0.19 32.32
CA LEU A 86 16.09 1.26 31.34
C LEU A 86 14.61 1.55 31.15
N GLN A 87 13.73 0.62 31.61
CA GLN A 87 12.29 0.74 31.56
C GLN A 87 11.65 0.15 32.84
N GLU A 88 10.51 0.64 33.21
CA GLU A 88 9.68 0.09 34.31
C GLU A 88 8.75 -1.04 33.79
N PRO A 89 8.45 -2.06 34.64
CA PRO A 89 8.94 -2.29 36.01
C PRO A 89 10.36 -2.84 36.01
N HIS A 90 11.20 -2.33 36.92
CA HIS A 90 12.58 -2.83 37.05
C HIS A 90 12.65 -4.28 37.49
N MET A 91 13.54 -5.07 36.82
CA MET A 91 13.77 -6.48 37.15
C MET A 91 15.23 -6.71 37.57
N PRO A 92 15.48 -7.51 38.63
CA PRO A 92 14.50 -8.02 39.58
C PRO A 92 13.84 -6.91 40.40
N PRO A 93 12.55 -7.08 40.80
CA PRO A 93 11.81 -6.00 41.50
C PRO A 93 12.28 -5.77 42.94
N ARG A 94 12.94 -6.76 43.52
CA ARG A 94 13.59 -6.70 44.82
C ARG A 94 14.98 -7.26 44.72
N GLY A 95 15.99 -6.46 44.97
CA GLY A 95 17.38 -6.85 44.88
C GLY A 95 18.27 -5.85 44.16
N GLU A 96 19.52 -6.17 44.04
CA GLU A 96 20.49 -5.36 43.31
C GLU A 96 20.29 -5.49 41.81
N LYS A 97 20.78 -4.49 41.06
CA LYS A 97 20.80 -4.53 39.59
C LYS A 97 21.72 -5.69 39.16
N ILE A 98 21.32 -6.37 38.08
CA ILE A 98 22.16 -7.42 37.46
C ILE A 98 23.52 -6.82 37.08
N GLU A 99 24.57 -7.58 37.29
CA GLU A 99 25.94 -7.14 37.00
C GLU A 99 26.11 -6.71 35.54
N LYS A 100 26.94 -5.69 35.35
CA LYS A 100 27.18 -5.11 34.04
C LYS A 100 27.70 -6.13 33.01
N SER A 101 28.55 -7.06 33.43
CA SER A 101 29.02 -8.17 32.63
C SER A 101 27.91 -9.08 32.12
N GLN A 102 26.97 -9.43 32.99
CA GLN A 102 25.80 -10.26 32.67
C GLN A 102 24.79 -9.52 31.78
N LEU A 103 24.60 -8.21 31.99
CA LEU A 103 23.77 -7.40 31.11
C LEU A 103 24.35 -7.29 29.70
N ILE A 104 25.66 -7.15 29.57
CA ILE A 104 26.37 -7.16 28.29
C ILE A 104 26.20 -8.53 27.60
N LEU A 105 26.27 -9.61 28.35
CA LEU A 105 26.08 -10.95 27.85
C LEU A 105 24.66 -11.15 27.27
N ILE A 106 23.64 -10.74 28.00
CA ILE A 106 22.24 -10.77 27.53
C ILE A 106 22.09 -9.90 26.27
N LYS A 107 22.65 -8.67 26.31
CA LYS A 107 22.59 -7.75 25.16
C LYS A 107 23.24 -8.36 23.91
N ASN A 108 24.42 -8.92 24.05
CA ASN A 108 25.17 -9.54 22.94
C ASN A 108 24.45 -10.78 22.39
N TRP A 109 23.90 -11.60 23.28
CA TRP A 109 23.12 -12.76 22.87
C TRP A 109 21.90 -12.39 22.03
N ILE A 110 21.15 -11.38 22.45
CA ILE A 110 20.00 -10.88 21.67
C ILE A 110 20.48 -10.26 20.35
N ALA A 111 21.51 -9.41 20.37
CA ALA A 111 22.05 -8.76 19.18
C ALA A 111 22.55 -9.75 18.12
N GLN A 112 23.06 -10.90 18.54
CA GLN A 112 23.54 -11.95 17.65
C GLN A 112 22.46 -12.95 17.21
N GLY A 113 21.19 -12.66 17.49
CA GLY A 113 20.07 -13.46 17.04
C GLY A 113 19.70 -14.62 17.95
N MET A 114 19.98 -14.51 19.26
CA MET A 114 19.48 -15.42 20.30
C MET A 114 19.84 -16.90 20.03
N LEU A 115 21.13 -17.20 19.87
CA LEU A 115 21.57 -18.56 19.64
C LEU A 115 21.08 -19.50 20.76
N PRO A 116 20.41 -20.62 20.44
CA PRO A 116 19.93 -21.55 21.45
C PRO A 116 21.06 -22.39 22.05
N THR A 117 22.07 -22.79 21.26
CA THR A 117 23.25 -23.58 21.66
C THR A 117 24.48 -23.09 20.91
N ALA A 118 25.68 -23.50 21.33
CA ALA A 118 26.93 -23.13 20.67
C ALA A 118 27.01 -23.52 19.17
N SER A 119 26.32 -24.60 18.78
CA SER A 119 26.17 -25.05 17.38
C SER A 119 24.86 -24.58 16.73
N GLY A 120 24.03 -23.87 17.46
CA GLY A 120 22.73 -23.38 17.01
C GLY A 120 22.85 -22.32 15.91
N LYS A 121 21.82 -22.20 15.09
CA LYS A 121 21.75 -21.09 14.12
C LYS A 121 21.12 -19.86 14.78
N PRO A 122 21.65 -18.66 14.52
CA PRO A 122 21.01 -17.43 14.98
C PRO A 122 19.61 -17.28 14.40
N MET A 123 18.67 -16.87 15.22
CA MET A 123 17.33 -16.52 14.76
C MET A 123 17.43 -15.21 13.97
N LYS A 124 16.95 -15.23 12.76
CA LYS A 124 16.89 -14.03 11.92
C LYS A 124 15.58 -13.31 12.18
N LYS A 125 15.65 -11.99 12.33
CA LYS A 125 14.48 -11.12 12.22
C LYS A 125 13.96 -11.28 10.78
N LYS A 126 12.84 -11.97 10.58
CA LYS A 126 12.21 -12.05 9.26
C LYS A 126 11.79 -10.64 8.86
N LYS A 127 12.39 -10.10 7.82
CA LYS A 127 11.85 -8.90 7.17
C LYS A 127 10.51 -9.28 6.56
N SER A 128 9.46 -8.59 6.98
CA SER A 128 8.16 -8.69 6.32
C SER A 128 8.31 -8.26 4.86
N SER A 129 7.83 -9.09 3.94
CA SER A 129 7.64 -8.71 2.54
C SER A 129 6.56 -7.63 2.37
N VAL A 130 5.83 -7.35 3.44
CA VAL A 130 4.76 -6.36 3.49
C VAL A 130 5.34 -5.05 4.01
N ASN A 131 5.59 -4.13 3.11
CA ASN A 131 6.01 -2.77 3.44
C ASN A 131 4.80 -1.93 3.87
N LEU A 132 4.15 -2.35 4.97
CA LEU A 132 3.14 -1.57 5.65
C LEU A 132 3.87 -0.51 6.47
N THR A 133 4.04 0.67 5.93
CA THR A 133 4.49 1.84 6.69
C THR A 133 3.37 2.22 7.66
N LEU A 134 3.40 1.62 8.82
CA LEU A 134 2.48 1.90 9.92
C LEU A 134 2.87 3.25 10.52
N THR A 135 2.12 4.26 10.16
CA THR A 135 2.16 5.53 10.88
C THR A 135 1.12 5.51 12.00
N SER A 136 1.37 6.19 13.09
CA SER A 136 0.45 6.33 14.23
C SER A 136 -0.95 6.88 13.87
N SER A 137 -1.13 7.37 12.64
CA SER A 137 -2.41 7.79 12.06
C SER A 137 -3.29 6.64 11.56
N SER A 138 -2.90 5.37 11.72
CA SER A 138 -3.64 4.21 11.23
C SER A 138 -4.92 3.86 12.02
N LEU A 139 -5.07 4.40 13.22
CA LEU A 139 -6.14 4.05 14.17
C LEU A 139 -7.50 4.70 13.89
N GLY A 140 -7.69 5.38 12.78
CA GLY A 140 -8.97 6.04 12.55
C GLY A 140 -9.16 6.61 11.16
N LYS A 141 -9.85 7.74 11.10
CA LYS A 141 -10.05 8.48 9.86
C LYS A 141 -8.70 8.95 9.32
N PRO A 142 -8.38 8.75 8.04
CA PRO A 142 -7.11 9.21 7.47
C PRO A 142 -6.99 10.73 7.51
N ASP A 143 -5.75 11.22 7.71
CA ASP A 143 -5.40 12.64 7.66
C ASP A 143 -5.35 13.14 6.21
N GLY A 144 -6.45 13.08 5.49
CA GLY A 144 -6.51 13.47 4.09
C GLY A 144 -7.76 12.94 3.40
N PRO A 145 -7.84 13.04 2.07
CA PRO A 145 -8.96 12.46 1.34
C PRO A 145 -9.02 10.95 1.58
N PRO A 146 -10.22 10.39 1.80
CA PRO A 146 -10.38 8.97 2.01
C PRO A 146 -9.84 8.17 0.82
N PRO A 147 -9.21 7.00 1.07
CA PRO A 147 -8.68 6.17 -0.01
C PRO A 147 -9.76 5.78 -1.01
N MET A 148 -9.49 6.02 -2.28
CA MET A 148 -10.34 5.62 -3.40
C MET A 148 -9.48 4.99 -4.49
N PRO A 149 -10.02 4.01 -5.23
CA PRO A 149 -9.32 3.39 -6.35
C PRO A 149 -8.84 4.41 -7.39
N LYS A 150 -7.57 4.32 -7.76
CA LYS A 150 -6.93 5.14 -8.79
C LYS A 150 -6.53 4.23 -9.96
N HIS A 151 -7.30 4.27 -11.02
CA HIS A 151 -6.97 3.55 -12.26
C HIS A 151 -6.79 2.02 -12.08
N LEU A 152 -7.62 1.39 -11.26
CA LEU A 152 -7.62 -0.07 -11.16
C LEU A 152 -8.15 -0.70 -12.45
N ALA A 153 -7.77 -1.95 -12.70
CA ALA A 153 -8.32 -2.72 -13.81
C ALA A 153 -9.82 -2.94 -13.64
N LEU A 154 -10.56 -2.81 -14.73
CA LEU A 154 -12.00 -3.06 -14.78
C LEU A 154 -12.37 -4.32 -15.58
N GLU A 155 -11.38 -5.08 -16.06
CA GLU A 155 -11.59 -6.38 -16.70
C GLU A 155 -11.82 -7.44 -15.63
N PRO A 156 -12.96 -8.16 -15.66
CA PRO A 156 -13.20 -9.22 -14.71
C PRO A 156 -12.26 -10.40 -14.94
N ALA A 157 -11.72 -10.94 -13.84
CA ALA A 157 -10.92 -12.16 -13.88
C ALA A 157 -11.73 -13.38 -14.34
N VAL A 158 -13.01 -13.41 -13.96
CA VAL A 158 -13.95 -14.48 -14.32
C VAL A 158 -15.32 -13.86 -14.63
N VAL A 159 -15.92 -14.28 -15.73
CA VAL A 159 -17.30 -13.98 -16.08
C VAL A 159 -18.07 -15.29 -16.16
N THR A 160 -19.22 -15.34 -15.53
CA THR A 160 -20.08 -16.53 -15.49
C THR A 160 -21.38 -16.28 -16.25
N ALA A 161 -22.01 -17.36 -16.70
CA ALA A 161 -23.28 -17.28 -17.41
C ALA A 161 -24.45 -16.78 -16.53
N ARG A 162 -24.32 -16.91 -15.20
CA ARG A 162 -25.31 -16.43 -14.21
C ARG A 162 -24.63 -15.48 -13.25
N PRO A 163 -25.37 -14.53 -12.67
CA PRO A 163 -24.87 -13.73 -11.57
C PRO A 163 -24.40 -14.62 -10.43
N PHE A 164 -23.33 -14.20 -9.74
CA PHE A 164 -22.82 -14.87 -8.55
C PHE A 164 -23.45 -14.23 -7.32
N ALA A 165 -23.95 -15.06 -6.39
CA ALA A 165 -24.47 -14.56 -5.13
C ALA A 165 -23.34 -13.89 -4.33
N PRO A 166 -23.50 -12.67 -3.83
CA PRO A 166 -22.47 -11.99 -3.05
C PRO A 166 -22.33 -12.67 -1.68
N SER A 167 -21.40 -13.62 -1.57
CA SER A 167 -21.08 -14.33 -0.32
C SER A 167 -20.55 -13.41 0.77
N ALA A 168 -19.92 -12.32 0.39
CA ALA A 168 -19.41 -11.30 1.29
C ALA A 168 -19.53 -9.91 0.69
N MET A 169 -19.72 -8.94 1.56
CA MET A 169 -19.78 -7.52 1.22
C MET A 169 -19.11 -6.70 2.31
N ALA A 170 -18.37 -5.65 1.93
CA ALA A 170 -17.80 -4.69 2.88
C ALA A 170 -17.93 -3.28 2.34
N THR A 171 -18.23 -2.31 3.21
CA THR A 171 -18.19 -0.88 2.86
C THR A 171 -16.95 -0.24 3.47
N ALA A 172 -16.29 0.61 2.71
CA ALA A 172 -15.17 1.37 3.22
C ALA A 172 -15.64 2.30 4.36
N PRO A 173 -14.86 2.46 5.43
CA PRO A 173 -15.30 3.24 6.59
C PRO A 173 -15.41 4.74 6.32
N TRP A 174 -14.66 5.29 5.34
CA TRP A 174 -14.53 6.73 5.15
C TRP A 174 -14.76 7.21 3.73
N SER A 175 -14.81 6.30 2.74
CA SER A 175 -14.98 6.63 1.33
C SER A 175 -16.25 6.03 0.76
N PRO A 176 -16.83 6.61 -0.30
CA PRO A 176 -18.02 6.10 -0.96
C PRO A 176 -17.71 4.82 -1.78
N LEU A 177 -17.21 3.79 -1.10
CA LEU A 177 -16.76 2.56 -1.73
C LEU A 177 -17.41 1.35 -1.07
N VAL A 178 -17.85 0.41 -1.89
CA VAL A 178 -18.32 -0.91 -1.46
C VAL A 178 -17.58 -2.00 -2.22
N ALA A 179 -17.19 -3.03 -1.53
CA ALA A 179 -16.60 -4.25 -2.09
C ALA A 179 -17.61 -5.38 -2.07
N LEU A 180 -17.73 -6.08 -3.19
CA LEU A 180 -18.55 -7.26 -3.35
C LEU A 180 -17.68 -8.47 -3.65
N ALA A 181 -17.97 -9.60 -3.03
CA ALA A 181 -17.39 -10.87 -3.45
C ALA A 181 -17.98 -11.27 -4.80
N GLY A 182 -17.11 -11.37 -5.78
CA GLY A 182 -17.38 -11.99 -7.06
C GLY A 182 -16.71 -13.36 -7.17
N GLN A 183 -16.92 -14.07 -8.28
CA GLN A 183 -16.23 -15.34 -8.48
C GLN A 183 -14.73 -15.10 -8.75
N LYS A 184 -13.88 -15.52 -7.79
CA LYS A 184 -12.43 -15.32 -7.81
C LYS A 184 -11.98 -13.87 -8.00
N GLN A 185 -12.76 -12.94 -7.52
CA GLN A 185 -12.45 -11.51 -7.64
C GLN A 185 -13.22 -10.69 -6.63
N VAL A 186 -12.65 -9.60 -6.21
CA VAL A 186 -13.32 -8.55 -5.44
C VAL A 186 -13.72 -7.43 -6.39
N LEU A 187 -14.99 -7.06 -6.36
CA LEU A 187 -15.56 -5.99 -7.19
C LEU A 187 -15.72 -4.74 -6.33
N LEU A 188 -15.05 -3.67 -6.69
CA LEU A 188 -15.14 -2.39 -6.01
C LEU A 188 -16.10 -1.47 -6.77
N TYR A 189 -17.10 -0.93 -6.08
CA TYR A 189 -18.08 0.00 -6.62
C TYR A 189 -18.08 1.30 -5.87
N ASN A 190 -18.14 2.39 -6.59
CA ASN A 190 -18.43 3.69 -6.01
C ASN A 190 -19.91 3.79 -5.65
N THR A 191 -20.24 4.03 -4.40
CA THR A 191 -21.63 4.08 -3.91
C THR A 191 -22.37 5.34 -4.30
N GLU A 192 -21.70 6.37 -4.79
CA GLU A 192 -22.34 7.60 -5.29
C GLU A 192 -22.73 7.47 -6.76
N SER A 193 -21.78 7.10 -7.61
CA SER A 193 -22.02 6.94 -9.05
C SER A 193 -22.62 5.59 -9.43
N LEU A 194 -22.57 4.60 -8.54
CA LEU A 194 -22.91 3.19 -8.76
C LEU A 194 -22.07 2.55 -9.88
N GLU A 195 -20.96 3.16 -10.24
CA GLU A 195 -20.02 2.64 -11.22
C GLU A 195 -18.97 1.75 -10.58
N ILE A 196 -18.50 0.77 -11.33
CA ILE A 196 -17.37 -0.06 -10.92
C ILE A 196 -16.11 0.79 -10.89
N ALA A 197 -15.38 0.71 -9.77
CA ALA A 197 -14.17 1.48 -9.51
C ALA A 197 -12.89 0.63 -9.61
N GLY A 198 -13.02 -0.69 -9.54
CA GLY A 198 -11.88 -1.62 -9.64
C GLY A 198 -12.29 -3.07 -9.51
N ILE A 199 -11.44 -3.95 -10.04
CA ILE A 199 -11.57 -5.39 -9.87
C ILE A 199 -10.22 -5.91 -9.37
N LEU A 200 -10.24 -6.65 -8.26
CA LEU A 200 -9.05 -7.23 -7.65
C LEU A 200 -9.15 -8.76 -7.80
N PRO A 201 -8.24 -9.41 -8.50
CA PRO A 201 -8.28 -10.87 -8.69
C PRO A 201 -7.97 -11.59 -7.38
N TYR A 202 -8.71 -12.68 -7.11
CA TYR A 202 -8.51 -13.60 -5.99
C TYR A 202 -8.48 -15.03 -6.54
N GLU A 203 -7.30 -15.48 -6.93
CA GLU A 203 -7.13 -16.75 -7.66
C GLU A 203 -7.31 -17.98 -6.75
N GLU A 204 -7.19 -17.81 -5.46
CA GLU A 204 -7.19 -18.84 -4.43
C GLU A 204 -8.49 -19.66 -4.40
N GLY A 205 -9.62 -19.05 -4.75
CA GLY A 205 -10.88 -19.77 -4.79
C GLY A 205 -12.11 -18.89 -4.59
N PHE A 206 -13.02 -19.35 -3.72
CA PHE A 206 -14.18 -18.58 -3.29
C PHE A 206 -13.80 -17.58 -2.21
N ILE A 207 -14.45 -16.43 -2.25
CA ILE A 207 -14.32 -15.41 -1.19
C ILE A 207 -15.44 -15.64 -0.19
N GLU A 208 -15.05 -15.91 1.06
CA GLU A 208 -15.98 -16.14 2.17
C GLU A 208 -16.19 -14.88 3.02
N SER A 209 -15.17 -14.02 3.11
CA SER A 209 -15.24 -12.79 3.90
C SER A 209 -14.47 -11.65 3.23
N LEU A 210 -15.00 -10.45 3.39
CA LEU A 210 -14.38 -9.19 2.95
C LEU A 210 -14.35 -8.20 4.12
N LYS A 211 -13.22 -7.54 4.32
CA LYS A 211 -13.09 -6.48 5.34
C LYS A 211 -12.20 -5.36 4.82
N PHE A 212 -12.58 -4.12 5.08
CA PHE A 212 -11.68 -2.99 4.95
C PHE A 212 -10.90 -2.79 6.25
N SER A 213 -9.65 -2.39 6.14
CA SER A 213 -8.90 -1.89 7.30
C SER A 213 -9.56 -0.62 7.87
N ARG A 214 -9.32 -0.33 9.15
CA ARG A 214 -9.97 0.77 9.86
C ARG A 214 -9.77 2.13 9.21
N ASN A 215 -8.62 2.36 8.60
CA ASN A 215 -8.33 3.60 7.84
C ASN A 215 -8.82 3.56 6.38
N GLY A 216 -9.37 2.46 5.90
CA GLY A 216 -9.85 2.28 4.54
C GLY A 216 -8.76 2.08 3.49
N LYS A 217 -7.48 2.01 3.86
CA LYS A 217 -6.36 1.87 2.91
C LYS A 217 -6.23 0.46 2.34
N LEU A 218 -6.60 -0.53 3.12
CA LEU A 218 -6.52 -1.93 2.73
C LEU A 218 -7.91 -2.54 2.64
N ILE A 219 -8.05 -3.48 1.71
CA ILE A 219 -9.14 -4.43 1.69
C ILE A 219 -8.55 -5.83 1.76
N ILE A 220 -9.09 -6.68 2.63
CA ILE A 220 -8.72 -8.08 2.74
C ILE A 220 -9.88 -8.95 2.31
N ALA A 221 -9.55 -10.06 1.65
CA ALA A 221 -10.46 -11.13 1.33
C ALA A 221 -9.93 -12.43 1.91
N SER A 222 -10.78 -13.19 2.57
CA SER A 222 -10.48 -14.55 3.00
C SER A 222 -11.36 -15.55 2.29
N GLY A 223 -10.84 -16.74 2.11
CA GLY A 223 -11.56 -17.80 1.43
C GLY A 223 -10.65 -18.95 1.01
N GLY A 224 -10.92 -19.52 -0.15
CA GLY A 224 -10.10 -20.60 -0.68
C GLY A 224 -10.93 -21.65 -1.45
N ARG A 225 -10.46 -22.89 -1.38
CA ARG A 225 -11.12 -24.05 -1.97
C ARG A 225 -11.34 -25.09 -0.89
N GLY A 226 -12.59 -25.36 -0.59
CA GLY A 226 -12.98 -26.32 0.44
C GLY A 226 -12.24 -27.64 0.32
N GLY A 227 -11.66 -28.11 1.43
CA GLY A 227 -10.84 -29.31 1.52
C GLY A 227 -9.51 -29.26 0.76
N LYS A 228 -9.04 -28.09 0.30
CA LYS A 228 -7.84 -27.98 -0.53
C LYS A 228 -6.91 -26.85 -0.15
N SER A 229 -7.44 -25.65 0.05
CA SER A 229 -6.62 -24.48 0.37
C SER A 229 -7.45 -23.37 1.00
N GLY A 230 -6.82 -22.60 1.87
CA GLY A 230 -7.38 -21.38 2.43
C GLY A 230 -6.32 -20.31 2.58
N ASN A 231 -6.67 -19.08 2.23
CA ASN A 231 -5.75 -17.96 2.20
C ASN A 231 -6.46 -16.65 2.50
N VAL A 232 -5.74 -15.69 3.06
CA VAL A 232 -6.15 -14.29 3.17
C VAL A 232 -5.27 -13.46 2.27
N ALA A 233 -5.87 -12.80 1.32
CA ALA A 233 -5.22 -11.82 0.47
C ALA A 233 -5.65 -10.41 0.85
N GLY A 234 -4.73 -9.46 0.75
CA GLY A 234 -5.03 -8.05 1.00
C GLY A 234 -4.43 -7.15 -0.06
N TRP A 235 -5.17 -6.10 -0.41
CA TRP A 235 -4.78 -5.13 -1.43
C TRP A 235 -4.83 -3.72 -0.88
N ASP A 236 -3.92 -2.90 -1.36
CA ASP A 236 -4.03 -1.47 -1.25
C ASP A 236 -5.19 -0.97 -2.14
N VAL A 237 -6.10 -0.22 -1.54
CA VAL A 237 -7.35 0.23 -2.19
C VAL A 237 -7.08 1.22 -3.32
N GLU A 238 -6.04 2.04 -3.21
CA GLU A 238 -5.77 3.09 -4.20
C GLU A 238 -5.17 2.53 -5.48
N ASN A 239 -4.19 1.65 -5.36
CA ASN A 239 -3.41 1.16 -6.50
C ASN A 239 -3.68 -0.30 -6.87
N GLY A 240 -4.44 -1.03 -6.05
CA GLY A 240 -4.79 -2.43 -6.26
C GLY A 240 -3.62 -3.40 -6.07
N ARG A 241 -2.50 -2.94 -5.55
CA ARG A 241 -1.34 -3.80 -5.27
C ARG A 241 -1.70 -4.79 -4.16
N ARG A 242 -1.41 -6.06 -4.40
CA ARG A 242 -1.50 -7.08 -3.37
C ARG A 242 -0.35 -6.88 -2.38
N VAL A 243 -0.68 -6.58 -1.13
CA VAL A 243 0.28 -6.23 -0.08
C VAL A 243 0.25 -7.22 1.08
N LEU A 244 -0.70 -8.15 1.07
CA LEU A 244 -0.88 -9.12 2.14
C LEU A 244 -1.22 -10.49 1.57
N ASN A 245 -0.54 -11.50 2.09
CA ASN A 245 -0.78 -12.91 1.79
C ASN A 245 -0.51 -13.72 3.06
N VAL A 246 -1.57 -14.17 3.73
CA VAL A 246 -1.49 -14.82 5.05
C VAL A 246 -2.35 -16.07 5.07
N GLY A 247 -1.89 -17.09 5.78
CA GLY A 247 -2.62 -18.32 6.02
C GLY A 247 -2.51 -19.30 4.86
N GLU A 248 -1.75 -20.35 5.07
CA GLU A 248 -1.70 -21.52 4.17
C GLU A 248 -2.51 -22.65 4.82
N GLU A 249 -3.83 -22.49 4.82
CA GLU A 249 -4.74 -23.50 5.38
C GLU A 249 -5.05 -24.58 4.35
N GLN A 250 -5.37 -25.78 4.86
CA GLN A 250 -5.77 -26.92 4.00
C GLN A 250 -7.27 -26.95 3.68
N ASP A 251 -8.01 -25.94 4.13
CA ASP A 251 -9.42 -25.75 3.87
C ASP A 251 -9.75 -24.26 3.80
N SER A 252 -10.92 -23.90 3.26
CA SER A 252 -11.34 -22.51 3.11
C SER A 252 -11.33 -21.77 4.45
N ILE A 253 -10.81 -20.55 4.45
CA ILE A 253 -10.88 -19.62 5.58
C ILE A 253 -12.23 -18.91 5.52
N LEU A 254 -13.12 -19.22 6.46
CA LEU A 254 -14.49 -18.68 6.46
C LEU A 254 -14.54 -17.21 6.86
N THR A 255 -13.59 -16.78 7.66
CA THR A 255 -13.58 -15.41 8.18
C THR A 255 -12.16 -14.93 8.46
N ALA A 256 -11.90 -13.67 8.18
CA ALA A 256 -10.67 -12.98 8.58
C ALA A 256 -10.96 -11.53 8.92
N ASP A 257 -10.15 -10.97 9.80
CA ASP A 257 -10.17 -9.53 10.08
C ASP A 257 -8.75 -9.02 10.34
N ILE A 258 -8.54 -7.73 10.12
CA ILE A 258 -7.28 -7.04 10.33
C ILE A 258 -7.40 -6.06 11.49
N SER A 259 -6.40 -6.04 12.39
CA SER A 259 -6.38 -5.12 13.52
C SER A 259 -6.37 -3.65 13.07
N ALA A 260 -6.82 -2.75 13.93
CA ALA A 260 -6.93 -1.33 13.63
C ALA A 260 -5.59 -0.69 13.23
N ASP A 261 -4.50 -1.12 13.86
CA ASP A 261 -3.12 -0.71 13.57
C ASP A 261 -2.48 -1.46 12.40
N GLN A 262 -3.22 -2.42 11.81
CA GLN A 262 -2.77 -3.25 10.69
C GLN A 262 -1.54 -4.12 11.01
N SER A 263 -1.29 -4.39 12.28
CA SER A 263 -0.19 -5.25 12.72
C SER A 263 -0.55 -6.72 12.78
N LEU A 264 -1.85 -7.04 12.96
CA LEU A 264 -2.33 -8.40 13.16
C LEU A 264 -3.44 -8.77 12.17
N VAL A 265 -3.47 -10.03 11.75
CA VAL A 265 -4.60 -10.65 11.04
C VAL A 265 -5.07 -11.87 11.82
N ALA A 266 -6.35 -11.90 12.14
CA ALA A 266 -7.01 -13.06 12.73
C ALA A 266 -7.74 -13.84 11.64
N ILE A 267 -7.62 -15.17 11.65
CA ILE A 267 -8.35 -16.07 10.76
C ILE A 267 -9.11 -17.12 11.55
N GLY A 268 -10.25 -17.52 11.00
CA GLY A 268 -11.08 -18.60 11.52
C GLY A 268 -11.71 -19.40 10.39
N GLY A 269 -12.04 -20.65 10.66
CA GLY A 269 -12.65 -21.52 9.66
C GLY A 269 -13.01 -22.90 10.19
N THR A 270 -12.97 -23.90 9.32
CA THR A 270 -13.43 -25.29 9.57
C THR A 270 -12.57 -26.02 10.59
N THR A 271 -11.34 -25.61 10.81
CA THR A 271 -10.42 -26.22 11.78
C THR A 271 -10.79 -25.98 13.24
N LYS A 272 -11.80 -25.13 13.51
CA LYS A 272 -12.24 -24.73 14.87
C LYS A 272 -11.14 -23.97 15.67
N LEU A 273 -10.05 -23.62 14.99
CA LEU A 273 -8.93 -22.85 15.53
C LEU A 273 -9.01 -21.41 15.01
N ILE A 274 -8.71 -20.49 15.91
CA ILE A 274 -8.37 -19.12 15.51
C ILE A 274 -6.86 -19.03 15.50
N LYS A 275 -6.31 -18.50 14.43
CA LYS A 275 -4.89 -18.17 14.32
C LYS A 275 -4.75 -16.68 14.14
N VAL A 276 -3.89 -16.07 14.90
CA VAL A 276 -3.55 -14.66 14.76
C VAL A 276 -2.11 -14.55 14.28
N PHE A 277 -1.93 -13.86 13.19
CA PHE A 277 -0.65 -13.64 12.53
C PHE A 277 -0.14 -12.25 12.83
N ASP A 278 1.13 -12.14 13.11
CA ASP A 278 1.86 -10.89 13.10
C ASP A 278 2.25 -10.57 11.65
N LEU A 279 1.83 -9.43 11.13
CA LEU A 279 2.10 -9.02 9.75
C LEU A 279 3.54 -8.55 9.52
N ALA A 280 4.26 -8.17 10.58
CA ALA A 280 5.66 -7.80 10.45
C ALA A 280 6.57 -9.01 10.22
N THR A 281 6.22 -10.16 10.80
CA THR A 281 6.98 -11.42 10.67
C THR A 281 6.33 -12.41 9.72
N ASN A 282 5.05 -12.24 9.43
CA ASN A 282 4.18 -13.20 8.75
C ASN A 282 4.11 -14.56 9.46
N GLU A 283 4.29 -14.56 10.78
CA GLU A 283 4.26 -15.76 11.62
C GLU A 283 2.99 -15.79 12.49
N ILE A 284 2.61 -16.98 12.93
CA ILE A 284 1.50 -17.12 13.87
C ILE A 284 1.96 -16.61 15.24
N LEU A 285 1.36 -15.51 15.69
CA LEU A 285 1.61 -14.95 17.00
C LEU A 285 1.03 -15.86 18.10
N TYR A 286 -0.21 -16.31 17.93
CA TYR A 286 -0.85 -17.27 18.84
C TYR A 286 -2.00 -18.02 18.17
N LYS A 287 -2.44 -19.10 18.81
CA LYS A 287 -3.59 -19.92 18.42
C LYS A 287 -4.57 -20.06 19.57
N ILE A 288 -5.86 -19.91 19.28
CA ILE A 288 -6.93 -20.10 20.25
C ILE A 288 -7.69 -21.39 19.91
N LYS A 289 -7.72 -22.33 20.88
CA LYS A 289 -8.41 -23.62 20.77
C LYS A 289 -9.56 -23.65 21.78
N LYS A 290 -10.63 -22.91 21.51
CA LYS A 290 -11.79 -22.81 22.41
C LYS A 290 -13.10 -23.20 21.75
N HIS A 291 -13.25 -22.95 20.45
CA HIS A 291 -14.45 -23.21 19.70
C HIS A 291 -14.72 -24.72 19.53
N SER A 292 -15.97 -25.10 19.69
CA SER A 292 -16.39 -26.51 19.54
C SER A 292 -16.77 -26.86 18.11
N GLU A 293 -17.07 -25.82 17.28
CA GLU A 293 -17.47 -25.95 15.88
C GLU A 293 -16.73 -24.92 15.02
N TRP A 294 -17.04 -24.90 13.71
CA TRP A 294 -16.44 -24.00 12.75
C TRP A 294 -16.51 -22.55 13.23
N VAL A 295 -15.41 -21.87 13.14
CA VAL A 295 -15.34 -20.43 13.43
C VAL A 295 -15.90 -19.68 12.24
N THR A 296 -17.07 -19.10 12.42
CA THR A 296 -17.81 -18.40 11.35
C THR A 296 -17.51 -16.92 11.29
N GLN A 297 -17.11 -16.32 12.42
CA GLN A 297 -16.81 -14.90 12.48
C GLN A 297 -15.63 -14.60 13.40
N VAL A 298 -14.77 -13.69 12.92
CA VAL A 298 -13.76 -12.99 13.74
C VAL A 298 -13.88 -11.49 13.49
N ALA A 299 -13.70 -10.67 14.54
CA ALA A 299 -13.77 -9.23 14.43
C ALA A 299 -12.88 -8.55 15.47
N PHE A 300 -11.89 -7.78 15.07
CA PHE A 300 -11.15 -6.90 15.96
C PHE A 300 -11.99 -5.70 16.37
N SER A 301 -11.84 -5.28 17.61
CA SER A 301 -12.44 -4.03 18.05
C SER A 301 -11.80 -2.82 17.32
N PRO A 302 -12.54 -1.73 17.14
CA PRO A 302 -12.05 -0.55 16.44
C PRO A 302 -10.81 0.11 17.05
N ASP A 303 -10.57 -0.11 18.33
CA ASP A 303 -9.39 0.33 19.08
C ASP A 303 -8.21 -0.66 19.02
N GLY A 304 -8.44 -1.84 18.46
CA GLY A 304 -7.43 -2.91 18.35
C GLY A 304 -7.10 -3.63 19.65
N ILE A 305 -7.87 -3.40 20.73
CA ILE A 305 -7.62 -3.99 22.06
C ILE A 305 -8.20 -5.39 22.17
N LEU A 306 -9.38 -5.62 21.57
CA LEU A 306 -10.15 -6.85 21.71
C LEU A 306 -10.31 -7.56 20.36
N LEU A 307 -10.44 -8.89 20.41
CA LEU A 307 -10.82 -9.74 19.30
C LEU A 307 -12.08 -10.52 19.69
N ALA A 308 -13.17 -10.34 18.96
CA ALA A 308 -14.37 -11.16 19.11
C ALA A 308 -14.35 -12.32 18.11
N THR A 309 -14.80 -13.51 18.57
CA THR A 309 -14.83 -14.71 17.74
C THR A 309 -16.11 -15.50 17.99
N ALA A 310 -16.67 -16.06 16.93
CA ALA A 310 -17.94 -16.79 17.01
C ALA A 310 -17.91 -18.08 16.19
N ASP A 311 -18.70 -19.04 16.61
CA ASP A 311 -18.79 -20.35 15.99
C ASP A 311 -20.22 -20.75 15.57
N ARG A 312 -20.27 -21.87 14.86
CA ARG A 312 -21.49 -22.47 14.32
C ARG A 312 -22.46 -23.01 15.40
N ASN A 313 -21.98 -23.20 16.63
CA ASN A 313 -22.82 -23.66 17.74
C ASN A 313 -23.33 -22.52 18.64
N GLY A 314 -23.13 -21.25 18.25
CA GLY A 314 -23.49 -20.10 19.02
C GLY A 314 -22.46 -19.71 20.10
N GLY A 315 -21.28 -20.30 20.06
CA GLY A 315 -20.16 -19.90 20.91
C GLY A 315 -19.68 -18.51 20.53
N LEU A 316 -19.65 -17.60 21.49
CA LEU A 316 -19.21 -16.23 21.33
C LEU A 316 -18.19 -15.88 22.42
N TYR A 317 -16.99 -15.53 22.01
CA TYR A 317 -15.91 -15.22 22.94
C TYR A 317 -15.24 -13.92 22.55
N VAL A 318 -14.70 -13.24 23.55
CA VAL A 318 -13.90 -12.03 23.40
C VAL A 318 -12.54 -12.29 24.04
N TRP A 319 -11.49 -11.87 23.36
CA TRP A 319 -10.10 -12.09 23.71
C TRP A 319 -9.34 -10.77 23.71
N GLU A 320 -8.26 -10.68 24.45
CA GLU A 320 -7.28 -9.64 24.29
C GLU A 320 -6.56 -9.83 22.93
N ALA A 321 -6.62 -8.83 22.06
CA ALA A 321 -6.16 -8.97 20.67
C ALA A 321 -4.66 -9.28 20.51
N LYS A 322 -3.82 -8.78 21.42
CA LYS A 322 -2.36 -8.97 21.34
C LYS A 322 -1.87 -10.26 21.99
N THR A 323 -2.59 -10.79 22.95
CA THR A 323 -2.12 -11.93 23.76
C THR A 323 -2.93 -13.20 23.53
N GLY A 324 -4.15 -13.09 23.00
CA GLY A 324 -5.10 -14.19 22.91
C GLY A 324 -5.67 -14.64 24.26
N ASN A 325 -5.45 -13.88 25.34
CA ASN A 325 -6.01 -14.21 26.67
C ASN A 325 -7.54 -14.07 26.63
N PRO A 326 -8.27 -14.98 27.33
CA PRO A 326 -9.72 -14.89 27.44
C PRO A 326 -10.12 -13.59 28.15
N PHE A 327 -11.06 -12.84 27.55
CA PHE A 327 -11.61 -11.63 28.13
C PHE A 327 -13.07 -11.84 28.58
N TYR A 328 -13.95 -12.29 27.67
CA TYR A 328 -15.31 -12.67 27.98
C TYR A 328 -15.76 -13.91 27.23
N SER A 329 -16.68 -14.67 27.87
CA SER A 329 -17.52 -15.70 27.27
C SER A 329 -18.97 -15.20 27.26
N LEU A 330 -19.48 -14.84 26.08
CA LEU A 330 -20.78 -14.22 25.91
C LEU A 330 -21.82 -15.30 25.53
N THR A 331 -22.62 -15.70 26.49
CA THR A 331 -23.59 -16.80 26.33
C THR A 331 -25.00 -16.30 26.02
N GLY A 332 -25.67 -16.90 25.05
CA GLY A 332 -27.04 -16.52 24.70
C GLY A 332 -27.53 -17.10 23.38
N HIS A 333 -26.73 -17.09 22.33
CA HIS A 333 -27.06 -17.70 21.05
C HIS A 333 -27.08 -19.23 21.13
N LYS A 334 -28.00 -19.87 20.39
CA LYS A 334 -28.21 -21.32 20.38
C LYS A 334 -27.93 -21.97 19.02
N GLN A 335 -27.72 -21.16 18.00
CA GLN A 335 -27.44 -21.57 16.64
C GLN A 335 -26.25 -20.76 16.11
N GLU A 336 -25.85 -21.07 14.90
CA GLU A 336 -24.74 -20.43 14.21
C GLU A 336 -24.79 -18.91 14.32
N ILE A 337 -23.67 -18.31 14.75
CA ILE A 337 -23.50 -16.87 14.71
C ILE A 337 -23.01 -16.49 13.32
N THR A 338 -23.85 -15.79 12.59
CA THR A 338 -23.64 -15.44 11.19
C THR A 338 -22.90 -14.11 10.99
N SER A 339 -22.95 -13.22 12.00
CA SER A 339 -22.32 -11.91 11.88
C SER A 339 -21.87 -11.36 13.22
N LEU A 340 -20.70 -10.71 13.22
CA LEU A 340 -20.18 -9.90 14.32
C LEU A 340 -19.86 -8.50 13.80
N SER A 341 -20.23 -7.49 14.57
CA SER A 341 -19.92 -6.10 14.23
C SER A 341 -19.70 -5.27 15.49
N TRP A 342 -18.60 -4.56 15.55
CA TRP A 342 -18.33 -3.61 16.62
C TRP A 342 -18.97 -2.25 16.33
N ARG A 343 -19.51 -1.61 17.35
CA ARG A 343 -19.83 -0.19 17.29
C ARG A 343 -18.54 0.62 17.18
N ALA A 344 -18.59 1.75 16.49
CA ALA A 344 -17.41 2.54 16.15
C ALA A 344 -16.55 2.97 17.36
N ASP A 345 -17.12 3.02 18.56
CA ASP A 345 -16.43 3.34 19.82
C ASP A 345 -15.78 2.14 20.53
N GLY A 346 -15.90 0.93 19.97
CA GLY A 346 -15.34 -0.29 20.57
C GLY A 346 -16.09 -0.83 21.80
N ASN A 347 -17.07 -0.10 22.33
CA ASN A 347 -17.72 -0.43 23.63
C ASN A 347 -18.86 -1.44 23.51
N VAL A 348 -19.40 -1.67 22.32
CA VAL A 348 -20.52 -2.57 22.10
C VAL A 348 -20.24 -3.50 20.93
N LEU A 349 -20.41 -4.78 21.17
CA LEU A 349 -20.39 -5.83 20.15
C LEU A 349 -21.83 -6.17 19.75
N LEU A 350 -22.11 -6.26 18.48
CA LEU A 350 -23.31 -6.79 17.86
C LEU A 350 -23.05 -8.20 17.39
N SER A 351 -23.94 -9.13 17.67
CA SER A 351 -23.94 -10.49 17.13
C SER A 351 -25.30 -10.84 16.56
N ALA A 352 -25.31 -11.51 15.41
CA ALA A 352 -26.50 -12.03 14.77
C ALA A 352 -26.39 -13.54 14.58
N SER A 353 -27.51 -14.23 14.59
CA SER A 353 -27.54 -15.69 14.52
C SER A 353 -28.66 -16.22 13.60
N GLU A 354 -28.46 -17.43 13.10
CA GLU A 354 -29.47 -18.18 12.34
C GLU A 354 -30.77 -18.42 13.14
N GLU A 355 -30.75 -18.25 14.46
CA GLU A 355 -32.00 -18.25 15.26
C GLU A 355 -32.91 -17.02 15.01
N GLY A 356 -32.48 -16.08 14.13
CA GLY A 356 -33.20 -14.85 13.83
C GLY A 356 -32.89 -13.71 14.80
N ALA A 357 -32.26 -13.99 15.92
CA ALA A 357 -31.97 -13.03 16.94
C ALA A 357 -30.70 -12.19 16.63
N VAL A 358 -30.79 -10.92 16.97
CA VAL A 358 -29.65 -9.99 17.08
C VAL A 358 -29.47 -9.61 18.53
N ARG A 359 -28.22 -9.60 19.01
CA ARG A 359 -27.85 -9.24 20.37
C ARG A 359 -26.77 -8.18 20.39
N THR A 360 -26.81 -7.32 21.39
CA THR A 360 -25.76 -6.37 21.69
C THR A 360 -25.17 -6.63 23.05
N TRP A 361 -23.85 -6.51 23.16
CA TRP A 361 -23.06 -6.82 24.34
C TRP A 361 -22.17 -5.64 24.67
N GLU A 362 -22.21 -5.17 25.91
CA GLU A 362 -21.29 -4.12 26.35
C GLU A 362 -19.98 -4.72 26.89
N MET A 363 -18.88 -4.01 26.68
CA MET A 363 -17.55 -4.52 26.99
C MET A 363 -17.02 -4.14 28.38
N ILE A 364 -17.79 -3.41 29.16
CA ILE A 364 -17.42 -3.08 30.55
C ILE A 364 -17.50 -4.31 31.45
N ASN A 365 -18.60 -5.07 31.33
CA ASN A 365 -18.84 -6.25 32.15
C ASN A 365 -19.23 -7.50 31.33
N GLY A 366 -19.20 -7.44 30.01
CA GLY A 366 -19.60 -8.52 29.11
C GLY A 366 -21.10 -8.85 29.15
N LYS A 367 -21.93 -7.89 29.54
CA LYS A 367 -23.37 -8.12 29.68
C LYS A 367 -24.12 -7.90 28.38
N GLN A 368 -25.16 -8.73 28.17
CA GLN A 368 -26.10 -8.48 27.10
C GLN A 368 -26.93 -7.21 27.40
N VAL A 369 -26.84 -6.22 26.51
CA VAL A 369 -27.59 -4.97 26.61
C VAL A 369 -29.00 -5.14 26.06
N LYS A 370 -29.09 -5.75 24.86
CA LYS A 370 -30.36 -5.93 24.18
C LYS A 370 -30.37 -7.21 23.33
N THR A 371 -31.58 -7.73 23.13
CA THR A 371 -31.86 -8.78 22.16
C THR A 371 -33.18 -8.49 21.47
N TRP A 372 -33.26 -8.77 20.18
CA TRP A 372 -34.51 -8.72 19.42
C TRP A 372 -34.47 -9.74 18.28
N ASN A 373 -35.64 -10.19 17.87
CA ASN A 373 -35.78 -11.00 16.66
C ASN A 373 -35.79 -10.07 15.44
N ALA A 374 -34.71 -10.09 14.69
CA ALA A 374 -34.58 -9.28 13.52
C ALA A 374 -35.28 -9.93 12.31
N HIS A 375 -35.12 -11.23 12.10
CA HIS A 375 -35.67 -11.96 10.97
C HIS A 375 -36.28 -13.31 11.41
N GLY A 376 -37.50 -13.62 10.94
CA GLY A 376 -38.24 -14.81 11.42
C GLY A 376 -37.58 -16.13 11.08
N ASP A 377 -36.92 -16.20 9.91
CA ASP A 377 -36.36 -17.43 9.36
C ASP A 377 -34.82 -17.49 9.47
N GLY A 378 -34.20 -16.58 10.21
CA GLY A 378 -32.77 -16.49 10.41
C GLY A 378 -32.14 -15.17 9.94
N THR A 379 -31.29 -14.61 10.77
CA THR A 379 -30.51 -13.41 10.42
C THR A 379 -29.19 -13.84 9.78
N LEU A 380 -28.91 -13.39 8.57
CA LEU A 380 -27.70 -13.75 7.82
C LEU A 380 -26.59 -12.72 8.00
N SER A 381 -26.91 -11.42 7.99
CA SER A 381 -25.92 -10.39 8.29
C SER A 381 -26.48 -9.30 9.21
N ALA A 382 -25.61 -8.70 10.02
CA ALA A 382 -25.95 -7.57 10.90
C ALA A 382 -24.73 -6.69 11.13
N HIS A 383 -24.81 -5.41 10.76
CA HIS A 383 -23.65 -4.51 10.79
C HIS A 383 -24.00 -3.14 11.33
N TYR A 384 -23.11 -2.63 12.17
CA TYR A 384 -23.10 -1.22 12.55
C TYR A 384 -22.55 -0.37 11.39
N ALA A 385 -23.18 0.75 11.14
CA ALA A 385 -22.57 1.85 10.39
C ALA A 385 -21.73 2.74 11.33
N GLN A 386 -20.94 3.63 10.76
CA GLN A 386 -20.12 4.60 11.51
C GLN A 386 -20.98 5.52 12.40
N ASN A 387 -22.21 5.83 11.97
CA ASN A 387 -23.17 6.64 12.73
C ASN A 387 -23.92 5.86 13.83
N GLY A 388 -23.57 4.59 14.02
CA GLY A 388 -24.18 3.72 15.03
C GLY A 388 -25.51 3.07 14.65
N ASN A 389 -26.06 3.34 13.47
CA ASN A 389 -27.24 2.65 12.96
C ASN A 389 -26.88 1.22 12.57
N ILE A 390 -27.89 0.34 12.53
CA ILE A 390 -27.71 -1.07 12.25
C ILE A 390 -28.50 -1.43 10.99
N VAL A 391 -27.92 -2.24 10.13
CA VAL A 391 -28.62 -2.90 9.02
C VAL A 391 -28.54 -4.41 9.20
N THR A 392 -29.63 -5.11 8.94
CA THR A 392 -29.70 -6.57 8.99
C THR A 392 -30.34 -7.12 7.73
N SER A 393 -29.91 -8.32 7.34
CA SER A 393 -30.53 -9.11 6.28
C SER A 393 -30.84 -10.52 6.76
N GLY A 394 -31.80 -11.16 6.12
CA GLY A 394 -32.23 -12.47 6.55
C GLY A 394 -32.83 -13.36 5.48
N ARG A 395 -33.18 -14.60 5.90
CA ARG A 395 -33.81 -15.62 5.04
C ARG A 395 -35.25 -15.25 4.66
N ASP A 396 -35.88 -14.34 5.42
CA ASP A 396 -37.22 -13.80 5.13
C ASP A 396 -37.27 -12.88 3.90
N LYS A 397 -36.15 -12.72 3.17
CA LYS A 397 -36.02 -11.88 1.96
C LYS A 397 -36.25 -10.40 2.25
N VAL A 398 -35.90 -9.96 3.43
CA VAL A 398 -36.08 -8.57 3.86
C VAL A 398 -34.74 -8.03 4.36
N VAL A 399 -34.51 -6.75 4.08
CA VAL A 399 -33.46 -5.96 4.74
C VAL A 399 -34.15 -5.04 5.73
N LYS A 400 -33.66 -5.01 6.95
CA LYS A 400 -34.20 -4.11 7.98
C LYS A 400 -33.14 -3.13 8.46
N PHE A 401 -33.58 -1.91 8.63
CA PHE A 401 -32.75 -0.81 9.09
C PHE A 401 -33.21 -0.38 10.48
N TRP A 402 -32.27 -0.24 11.39
CA TRP A 402 -32.51 0.00 12.81
C TRP A 402 -31.66 1.18 13.30
N ASP A 403 -32.13 1.85 14.34
CA ASP A 403 -31.27 2.77 15.08
C ASP A 403 -30.24 1.99 15.94
N GLY A 404 -29.28 2.70 16.53
CA GLY A 404 -28.22 2.09 17.35
C GLY A 404 -28.74 1.33 18.60
N ASN A 405 -30.00 1.52 18.99
CA ASN A 405 -30.67 0.85 20.09
C ASN A 405 -31.57 -0.32 19.63
N GLY A 406 -31.52 -0.69 18.33
CA GLY A 406 -32.30 -1.75 17.75
C GLY A 406 -33.82 -1.44 17.67
N LYS A 407 -34.20 -0.17 17.50
CA LYS A 407 -35.54 0.23 17.13
C LYS A 407 -35.62 0.22 15.59
N ALA A 408 -36.64 -0.48 15.06
CA ALA A 408 -36.85 -0.55 13.62
C ALA A 408 -37.16 0.82 13.03
N LEU A 409 -36.40 1.19 12.02
CA LEU A 409 -36.57 2.43 11.27
C LEU A 409 -37.23 2.16 9.91
N ARG A 410 -36.83 1.08 9.24
CA ARG A 410 -37.32 0.75 7.89
C ARG A 410 -37.11 -0.74 7.55
N SER A 411 -37.94 -1.21 6.63
CA SER A 411 -37.80 -2.52 5.98
C SER A 411 -37.79 -2.33 4.47
N ILE A 412 -36.89 -3.01 3.76
CA ILE A 412 -36.81 -3.09 2.31
C ILE A 412 -37.20 -4.50 1.92
N THR A 413 -38.19 -4.61 1.06
CA THR A 413 -38.75 -5.87 0.55
C THR A 413 -38.61 -5.94 -0.97
N GLY A 414 -39.04 -7.07 -1.57
CA GLY A 414 -39.02 -7.25 -3.02
C GLY A 414 -37.78 -7.94 -3.57
N PHE A 415 -36.97 -8.53 -2.68
CA PHE A 415 -35.88 -9.42 -3.09
C PHE A 415 -36.44 -10.72 -3.65
N SER A 416 -35.78 -11.23 -4.71
CA SER A 416 -36.21 -12.49 -5.35
C SER A 416 -35.86 -13.71 -4.52
N ASP A 417 -34.78 -13.63 -3.74
CA ASP A 417 -34.29 -14.71 -2.89
C ASP A 417 -33.78 -14.21 -1.54
N ILE A 418 -33.25 -15.10 -0.71
CA ILE A 418 -32.70 -14.80 0.62
C ILE A 418 -31.62 -13.69 0.48
N VAL A 419 -31.63 -12.72 1.38
CA VAL A 419 -30.68 -11.63 1.35
C VAL A 419 -29.44 -12.02 2.16
N MET A 420 -28.35 -12.29 1.43
CA MET A 420 -27.11 -12.79 2.00
C MET A 420 -26.40 -11.72 2.83
N GLU A 421 -26.28 -10.54 2.29
CA GLU A 421 -25.50 -9.47 2.86
C GLU A 421 -26.21 -8.12 2.73
N ALA A 422 -26.09 -7.30 3.76
CA ALA A 422 -26.51 -5.91 3.72
C ALA A 422 -25.52 -5.01 4.45
N ARG A 423 -25.21 -3.87 3.87
CA ARG A 423 -24.29 -2.86 4.40
C ARG A 423 -24.88 -1.46 4.29
N LEU A 424 -24.40 -0.57 5.14
CA LEU A 424 -24.62 0.86 4.99
C LEU A 424 -23.39 1.50 4.35
N SER A 425 -23.59 2.52 3.49
CA SER A 425 -22.49 3.34 2.99
C SER A 425 -21.75 4.04 4.12
N HIS A 426 -20.54 4.53 3.86
CA HIS A 426 -19.66 5.19 4.82
C HIS A 426 -20.36 6.31 5.61
N ASP A 427 -21.27 7.02 4.98
CA ASP A 427 -22.07 8.12 5.54
C ASP A 427 -23.43 7.66 6.11
N GLY A 428 -23.79 6.40 5.91
CA GLY A 428 -25.08 5.83 6.32
C GLY A 428 -26.27 6.25 5.45
N SER A 429 -26.05 6.98 4.37
CA SER A 429 -27.12 7.50 3.50
C SER A 429 -27.71 6.44 2.56
N LYS A 430 -27.00 5.34 2.32
CA LYS A 430 -27.43 4.28 1.41
C LYS A 430 -27.37 2.91 2.07
N ILE A 431 -28.33 2.08 1.74
CA ILE A 431 -28.38 0.66 2.06
C ILE A 431 -28.00 -0.11 0.79
N ILE A 432 -26.98 -0.94 0.87
CA ILE A 432 -26.55 -1.85 -0.19
C ILE A 432 -26.87 -3.26 0.26
N ALA A 433 -27.59 -4.03 -0.54
CA ALA A 433 -27.93 -5.39 -0.18
C ALA A 433 -27.94 -6.31 -1.39
N GLY A 434 -27.49 -7.54 -1.17
CA GLY A 434 -27.39 -8.56 -2.20
C GLY A 434 -28.10 -9.86 -1.82
N ASP A 435 -28.90 -10.40 -2.74
CA ASP A 435 -29.60 -11.66 -2.57
C ASP A 435 -28.87 -12.84 -3.21
N TRP A 436 -29.36 -14.04 -2.92
CA TRP A 436 -28.80 -15.29 -3.45
C TRP A 436 -28.89 -15.41 -4.98
N SER A 437 -29.79 -14.67 -5.63
CA SER A 437 -29.87 -14.64 -7.09
C SER A 437 -28.73 -13.81 -7.73
N GLY A 438 -27.91 -13.12 -6.94
CA GLY A 438 -26.81 -12.26 -7.40
C GLY A 438 -27.25 -10.85 -7.76
N ILE A 439 -28.46 -10.46 -7.42
CA ILE A 439 -28.94 -9.07 -7.55
C ILE A 439 -28.43 -8.28 -6.33
N VAL A 440 -27.69 -7.23 -6.58
CA VAL A 440 -27.23 -6.30 -5.55
C VAL A 440 -27.86 -4.94 -5.80
N GLY A 441 -28.80 -4.55 -4.98
CA GLY A 441 -29.46 -3.25 -5.07
C GLY A 441 -28.90 -2.22 -4.12
N VAL A 442 -29.15 -0.96 -4.42
CA VAL A 442 -28.80 0.20 -3.60
C VAL A 442 -30.05 1.05 -3.37
N TRP A 443 -30.33 1.36 -2.11
CA TRP A 443 -31.48 2.15 -1.68
C TRP A 443 -31.04 3.36 -0.85
N ASN A 444 -31.80 4.41 -0.92
CA ASN A 444 -31.66 5.54 -0.01
C ASN A 444 -32.16 5.12 1.40
N SER A 445 -31.35 5.30 2.42
CA SER A 445 -31.67 4.88 3.78
C SER A 445 -32.80 5.72 4.41
N ALA A 446 -32.96 7.00 3.99
CA ALA A 446 -33.93 7.91 4.55
C ALA A 446 -35.38 7.65 4.04
N ASP A 447 -35.55 7.30 2.76
CA ASP A 447 -36.89 7.10 2.17
C ASP A 447 -37.12 5.68 1.66
N GLY A 448 -36.09 4.84 1.55
CA GLY A 448 -36.14 3.47 1.02
C GLY A 448 -36.28 3.36 -0.50
N LYS A 449 -36.14 4.48 -1.22
CA LYS A 449 -36.20 4.50 -2.67
C LYS A 449 -35.00 3.77 -3.26
N LYS A 450 -35.24 2.89 -4.22
CA LYS A 450 -34.16 2.23 -4.98
C LYS A 450 -33.45 3.25 -5.86
N LEU A 451 -32.12 3.30 -5.74
CA LEU A 451 -31.24 4.19 -6.49
C LEU A 451 -30.67 3.51 -7.73
N GLY A 452 -30.45 2.20 -7.68
CA GLY A 452 -29.89 1.42 -8.78
C GLY A 452 -29.44 0.05 -8.34
N ASP A 453 -28.73 -0.64 -9.25
CA ASP A 453 -28.18 -1.97 -9.02
C ASP A 453 -26.69 -1.98 -9.29
N LEU A 454 -25.96 -2.84 -8.55
CA LEU A 454 -24.56 -3.17 -8.79
C LEU A 454 -24.45 -4.56 -9.41
N LEU A 455 -23.54 -4.74 -10.35
CA LEU A 455 -23.40 -6.01 -11.06
C LEU A 455 -22.46 -6.94 -10.30
N ALA A 456 -22.97 -8.02 -9.73
CA ALA A 456 -22.13 -9.05 -9.11
C ALA A 456 -21.33 -9.90 -10.15
N ASN A 457 -21.67 -9.77 -11.42
CA ASN A 457 -20.98 -10.43 -12.55
C ASN A 457 -20.82 -9.43 -13.70
N PRO A 458 -19.91 -8.48 -13.59
CA PRO A 458 -19.73 -7.44 -14.61
C PRO A 458 -19.22 -8.08 -15.92
N PRO A 459 -19.71 -7.63 -17.09
CA PRO A 459 -19.25 -8.14 -18.37
C PRO A 459 -17.81 -7.68 -18.65
N THR A 460 -17.12 -8.41 -19.53
CA THR A 460 -15.76 -8.06 -19.99
C THR A 460 -15.72 -6.68 -20.63
N LEU A 461 -14.54 -6.06 -20.64
CA LEU A 461 -14.34 -4.79 -21.35
C LEU A 461 -14.73 -4.87 -22.82
N GLN A 462 -14.41 -5.97 -23.48
CA GLN A 462 -14.80 -6.20 -24.86
C GLN A 462 -16.33 -6.20 -25.04
N THR A 463 -17.05 -6.84 -24.14
CA THR A 463 -18.53 -6.84 -24.14
C THR A 463 -19.07 -5.43 -23.88
N ARG A 464 -18.49 -4.69 -22.94
CA ARG A 464 -18.88 -3.29 -22.65
C ARG A 464 -18.62 -2.39 -23.84
N ILE A 465 -17.48 -2.54 -24.53
CA ILE A 465 -17.16 -1.80 -25.77
C ILE A 465 -18.18 -2.13 -26.84
N SER A 466 -18.48 -3.41 -27.05
CA SER A 466 -19.46 -3.85 -28.05
C SER A 466 -20.84 -3.26 -27.78
N LEU A 467 -21.33 -3.37 -26.55
CA LEU A 467 -22.65 -2.79 -26.15
C LEU A 467 -22.69 -1.28 -26.27
N ALA A 468 -21.62 -0.59 -25.84
CA ALA A 468 -21.54 0.86 -25.98
C ALA A 468 -21.46 1.27 -27.46
N SER A 469 -20.71 0.54 -28.28
CA SER A 469 -20.59 0.77 -29.72
C SER A 469 -21.90 0.52 -30.44
N GLN A 470 -22.65 -0.53 -30.06
CA GLN A 470 -23.97 -0.80 -30.59
C GLN A 470 -24.95 0.33 -30.25
N LYS A 471 -25.02 0.74 -28.98
CA LYS A 471 -25.85 1.87 -28.54
C LYS A 471 -25.47 3.16 -29.25
N LEU A 472 -24.17 3.37 -29.49
CA LEU A 472 -23.69 4.51 -30.26
C LEU A 472 -24.16 4.46 -31.72
N ALA A 473 -24.12 3.29 -32.35
CA ALA A 473 -24.63 3.11 -33.72
C ALA A 473 -26.13 3.37 -33.79
N GLU A 474 -26.89 2.84 -32.82
CA GLU A 474 -28.34 3.09 -32.71
C GLU A 474 -28.67 4.59 -32.48
N ALA A 475 -27.88 5.25 -31.61
CA ALA A 475 -28.04 6.68 -31.38
C ALA A 475 -27.69 7.55 -32.63
N LYS A 476 -26.65 7.14 -33.40
CA LYS A 476 -26.27 7.78 -34.66
C LYS A 476 -27.34 7.57 -35.71
N ALA A 477 -27.91 6.39 -35.80
CA ALA A 477 -29.06 6.14 -36.69
C ALA A 477 -30.28 6.96 -36.30
N SER A 478 -30.56 7.06 -34.98
CA SER A 478 -31.64 7.91 -34.47
C SER A 478 -31.42 9.41 -34.76
N LEU A 479 -30.17 9.86 -34.65
CA LEU A 479 -29.78 11.22 -35.01
C LEU A 479 -30.00 11.47 -36.50
N GLN A 480 -29.59 10.56 -37.35
CA GLN A 480 -29.78 10.62 -38.80
C GLN A 480 -31.28 10.66 -39.14
N GLN A 481 -32.07 9.78 -38.53
CA GLN A 481 -33.52 9.78 -38.74
C GLN A 481 -34.17 11.10 -38.25
N ALA A 482 -33.70 11.66 -37.15
CA ALA A 482 -34.14 12.94 -36.65
C ALA A 482 -33.80 14.09 -37.64
N GLN A 483 -32.60 14.04 -38.22
CA GLN A 483 -32.15 14.99 -39.26
C GLN A 483 -32.97 14.83 -40.54
N GLU A 484 -33.21 13.60 -40.99
CA GLU A 484 -34.03 13.32 -42.15
C GLU A 484 -35.49 13.80 -41.96
N LYS A 485 -36.04 13.63 -40.76
CA LYS A 485 -37.37 14.17 -40.42
C LYS A 485 -37.40 15.68 -40.36
N LEU A 486 -36.31 16.35 -40.15
CA LEU A 486 -36.18 17.79 -40.17
C LEU A 486 -36.19 18.36 -41.62
N LEU A 487 -35.59 17.60 -42.56
CA LEU A 487 -35.49 17.97 -43.97
C LEU A 487 -36.83 18.37 -44.60
N PRO A 488 -37.96 17.62 -44.45
CA PRO A 488 -39.24 18.01 -45.05
C PRO A 488 -39.80 19.32 -44.52
N PHE A 489 -39.41 19.69 -43.30
CA PHE A 489 -39.83 21.02 -42.75
C PHE A 489 -38.98 22.13 -43.36
N GLN A 490 -37.71 21.94 -43.60
CA GLN A 490 -36.86 22.84 -44.35
C GLN A 490 -37.31 22.96 -45.80
N GLU A 491 -37.59 21.82 -46.46
CA GLU A 491 -38.15 21.83 -47.81
C GLU A 491 -39.49 22.56 -47.91
N LYS A 492 -40.38 22.38 -46.94
CA LYS A 492 -41.64 23.17 -46.87
C LYS A 492 -41.39 24.63 -46.63
N ILE A 493 -40.37 24.99 -45.80
CA ILE A 493 -39.95 26.37 -45.59
C ILE A 493 -39.36 26.93 -46.88
N ASP A 494 -38.53 26.17 -47.60
CA ASP A 494 -37.94 26.57 -48.86
C ASP A 494 -38.98 26.69 -49.98
N GLU A 495 -39.92 25.74 -50.02
CA GLU A 495 -41.03 25.78 -51.00
C GLU A 495 -42.03 26.92 -50.74
N ALA A 496 -42.38 27.16 -49.47
CA ALA A 496 -43.17 28.34 -49.11
C ALA A 496 -42.41 29.62 -49.41
N SER A 497 -41.08 29.62 -49.24
CA SER A 497 -40.25 30.77 -49.62
C SER A 497 -40.17 30.98 -51.13
N LYS A 498 -40.12 29.88 -51.91
CA LYS A 498 -40.19 29.93 -53.38
C LYS A 498 -41.55 30.36 -53.89
N GLN A 499 -42.65 29.90 -53.25
CA GLN A 499 -44.02 30.37 -53.57
C GLN A 499 -44.22 31.85 -53.26
N ILE A 500 -43.62 32.27 -52.14
CA ILE A 500 -43.58 33.70 -51.81
C ILE A 500 -42.79 34.50 -52.88
N ALA A 501 -41.66 33.90 -53.38
CA ALA A 501 -40.92 34.54 -54.47
C ALA A 501 -41.68 34.60 -55.82
N ALA A 502 -42.38 33.53 -56.16
CA ALA A 502 -43.14 33.42 -57.43
C ALA A 502 -44.30 34.38 -57.50
N ASN A 503 -44.97 34.70 -56.38
CA ASN A 503 -46.10 35.66 -56.29
C ASN A 503 -45.67 37.12 -56.32
N LYS A 504 -44.39 37.41 -56.54
CA LYS A 504 -43.76 38.70 -56.33
C LYS A 504 -42.96 39.28 -57.52
N SER A 505 -43.49 39.32 -58.74
CA SER A 505 -42.85 40.06 -59.83
C SER A 505 -42.77 41.60 -59.57
N SER A 506 -43.56 42.10 -58.59
CA SER A 506 -43.49 43.51 -58.18
C SER A 506 -42.66 43.77 -56.90
N LEU A 507 -42.10 42.68 -56.28
CA LEU A 507 -41.35 42.77 -55.04
C LEU A 507 -39.86 42.36 -55.20
N GLN A 508 -39.37 42.28 -56.43
CA GLN A 508 -38.00 41.80 -56.75
C GLN A 508 -36.88 42.48 -55.95
N ASN A 509 -37.03 43.74 -55.60
CA ASN A 509 -36.03 44.47 -54.82
C ASN A 509 -36.07 44.13 -53.29
N ALA A 510 -37.25 43.80 -52.74
CA ALA A 510 -37.36 43.34 -51.32
C ALA A 510 -36.98 41.89 -51.13
N GLU A 511 -37.20 41.07 -52.15
CA GLU A 511 -36.78 39.65 -52.20
C GLU A 511 -35.30 39.48 -52.20
N LYS A 512 -34.58 40.27 -52.98
CA LYS A 512 -33.15 40.25 -52.97
C LYS A 512 -32.56 40.60 -51.58
N SER A 513 -33.14 41.67 -51.01
CA SER A 513 -32.75 42.09 -49.64
C SER A 513 -33.18 41.09 -48.58
N LEU A 514 -34.29 40.35 -48.72
CA LEU A 514 -34.74 39.33 -47.83
C LEU A 514 -33.90 38.04 -47.99
N GLN A 515 -33.55 37.69 -49.21
CA GLN A 515 -32.66 36.57 -49.53
C GLN A 515 -31.26 36.82 -49.00
N ASP A 516 -30.76 38.07 -49.13
CA ASP A 516 -29.46 38.46 -48.53
C ASP A 516 -29.50 38.43 -46.99
N ALA A 517 -30.64 38.85 -46.40
CA ALA A 517 -30.82 38.78 -44.95
C ALA A 517 -30.94 37.33 -44.44
N MET A 518 -31.59 36.43 -45.20
CA MET A 518 -31.70 35.01 -44.85
C MET A 518 -30.33 34.29 -44.99
N ALA A 519 -29.58 34.61 -46.03
CA ALA A 519 -28.21 34.11 -46.19
C ALA A 519 -27.31 34.59 -45.06
N GLY A 520 -27.47 35.91 -44.69
CA GLY A 520 -26.73 36.47 -43.53
C GLY A 520 -27.11 35.82 -42.21
N VAL A 521 -28.37 35.46 -42.00
CA VAL A 521 -28.80 34.69 -40.79
C VAL A 521 -28.24 33.29 -40.78
N LEU A 522 -28.23 32.60 -41.94
CA LEU A 522 -27.68 31.28 -42.04
C LEU A 522 -26.16 31.28 -41.79
N GLN A 523 -25.46 32.25 -42.39
CA GLN A 523 -24.03 32.44 -42.20
C GLN A 523 -23.69 32.82 -40.75
N ALA A 524 -24.53 33.69 -40.16
CA ALA A 524 -24.38 34.04 -38.74
C ALA A 524 -24.69 32.87 -37.82
N LYS A 525 -25.70 32.04 -38.19
CA LYS A 525 -26.01 30.78 -37.44
C LYS A 525 -24.90 29.74 -37.54
N THR A 526 -24.40 29.51 -38.75
CA THR A 526 -23.26 28.60 -38.96
C THR A 526 -22.05 29.03 -38.17
N SER A 527 -21.80 30.35 -38.14
CA SER A 527 -20.71 30.91 -37.31
C SER A 527 -20.96 30.76 -35.81
N LEU A 528 -22.22 30.82 -35.37
CA LEU A 528 -22.59 30.59 -33.97
C LEU A 528 -22.44 29.11 -33.58
N ASP A 529 -22.90 28.21 -34.45
CA ASP A 529 -22.80 26.75 -34.22
C ASP A 529 -21.34 26.30 -34.15
N GLN A 530 -20.47 26.87 -35.00
CA GLN A 530 -19.03 26.67 -34.91
C GLN A 530 -18.43 27.19 -33.59
N ALA A 531 -18.90 28.38 -33.15
CA ALA A 531 -18.42 28.93 -31.88
C ALA A 531 -18.93 28.14 -30.67
N VAL A 532 -20.13 27.54 -30.75
CA VAL A 532 -20.67 26.64 -29.72
C VAL A 532 -19.87 25.35 -29.64
N ALA A 533 -19.52 24.76 -30.80
CA ALA A 533 -18.71 23.56 -30.87
C ALA A 533 -17.28 23.82 -30.34
N ASP A 534 -16.67 24.95 -30.68
CA ASP A 534 -15.36 25.36 -30.16
C ASP A 534 -15.39 25.51 -28.63
N LEU A 535 -16.46 26.18 -28.12
CA LEU A 535 -16.62 26.31 -26.67
C LEU A 535 -16.76 24.98 -25.95
N ALA A 536 -17.55 24.05 -26.51
CA ALA A 536 -17.75 22.73 -25.92
C ALA A 536 -16.42 21.93 -25.86
N SER A 537 -15.65 21.98 -26.97
CA SER A 537 -14.35 21.37 -27.03
C SER A 537 -13.37 21.89 -25.96
N LYS A 538 -13.30 23.22 -25.84
CA LYS A 538 -12.43 23.90 -24.89
C LYS A 538 -12.86 23.70 -23.43
N THR A 539 -14.17 23.67 -23.19
CA THR A 539 -14.73 23.38 -21.85
C THR A 539 -14.33 22.00 -21.39
N LYS A 540 -14.36 21.04 -22.32
CA LYS A 540 -13.91 19.68 -22.05
C LYS A 540 -12.44 19.63 -21.73
N LEU A 541 -11.61 20.22 -22.59
CA LEU A 541 -10.17 20.29 -22.37
C LEU A 541 -9.81 20.87 -20.99
N HIS A 542 -10.54 21.90 -20.59
CA HIS A 542 -10.35 22.49 -19.26
C HIS A 542 -10.70 21.51 -18.13
N ALA A 543 -11.81 20.77 -18.27
CA ALA A 543 -12.21 19.79 -17.26
C ALA A 543 -11.14 18.71 -17.07
N ASP A 544 -10.61 18.19 -18.19
CA ASP A 544 -9.61 17.16 -18.20
C ASP A 544 -8.28 17.65 -17.60
N LEU A 545 -7.87 18.87 -17.98
CA LEU A 545 -6.66 19.48 -17.42
C LEU A 545 -6.83 19.78 -15.92
N SER A 546 -8.02 20.19 -15.50
CA SER A 546 -8.31 20.43 -14.09
C SER A 546 -8.22 19.14 -13.27
N GLN A 547 -8.81 18.06 -13.78
CA GLN A 547 -8.73 16.76 -13.11
C GLN A 547 -7.28 16.24 -13.01
N ALA A 548 -6.51 16.40 -14.09
CA ALA A 548 -5.09 16.01 -14.07
C ALA A 548 -4.27 16.85 -13.08
N HIS A 549 -4.58 18.14 -12.99
CA HIS A 549 -3.98 19.06 -12.04
C HIS A 549 -4.29 18.63 -10.60
N ASP A 550 -5.56 18.31 -10.29
CA ASP A 550 -5.98 17.92 -8.94
C ASP A 550 -5.34 16.59 -8.53
N ALA A 551 -5.24 15.65 -9.46
CA ALA A 551 -4.53 14.39 -9.22
C ALA A 551 -3.06 14.61 -8.86
N LYS A 552 -2.36 15.49 -9.61
CA LYS A 552 -0.98 15.85 -9.28
C LYS A 552 -0.83 16.61 -7.98
N LYS A 553 -1.80 17.45 -7.66
CA LYS A 553 -1.84 18.16 -6.38
C LYS A 553 -1.87 17.18 -5.20
N GLN A 554 -2.66 16.11 -5.33
CA GLN A 554 -2.69 15.05 -4.33
C GLN A 554 -1.34 14.32 -4.21
N GLN A 555 -0.70 14.04 -5.36
CA GLN A 555 0.65 13.45 -5.36
C GLN A 555 1.68 14.35 -4.68
N LEU A 556 1.59 15.66 -4.92
CA LEU A 556 2.47 16.63 -4.27
C LEU A 556 2.28 16.62 -2.75
N VAL A 557 1.02 16.62 -2.29
CA VAL A 557 0.70 16.55 -0.85
C VAL A 557 1.30 15.29 -0.21
N SER A 558 1.13 14.14 -0.87
CA SER A 558 1.70 12.88 -0.39
C SER A 558 3.23 12.92 -0.31
N SER A 559 3.86 13.51 -1.35
CA SER A 559 5.32 13.68 -1.39
C SER A 559 5.82 14.62 -0.30
N GLN A 560 5.09 15.71 -0.05
CA GLN A 560 5.42 16.68 1.02
C GLN A 560 5.25 16.07 2.41
N GLN A 561 4.23 15.23 2.60
CA GLN A 561 4.05 14.49 3.85
C GLN A 561 5.22 13.52 4.09
N ALA A 562 5.60 12.78 3.05
CA ALA A 562 6.76 11.89 3.12
C ALA A 562 8.06 12.65 3.39
N GLN A 563 8.25 13.81 2.73
CA GLN A 563 9.36 14.71 2.98
C GLN A 563 9.41 15.19 4.43
N SER A 564 8.24 15.60 4.94
CA SER A 564 8.13 16.06 6.34
C SER A 564 8.50 14.96 7.33
N GLN A 565 8.04 13.73 7.08
CA GLN A 565 8.39 12.58 7.90
C GLN A 565 9.90 12.30 7.87
N GLN A 566 10.49 12.30 6.67
CA GLN A 566 11.93 12.09 6.52
C GLN A 566 12.74 13.22 7.15
N THR A 567 12.23 14.45 7.08
CA THR A 567 12.84 15.60 7.76
C THR A 567 12.83 15.43 9.28
N ALA A 568 11.73 14.93 9.82
CA ALA A 568 11.64 14.66 11.26
C ALA A 568 12.62 13.55 11.69
N GLU A 569 12.69 12.46 10.92
CA GLU A 569 13.64 11.39 11.20
C GLU A 569 15.10 11.83 11.00
N PHE A 570 15.38 12.59 9.94
CA PHE A 570 16.71 13.20 9.74
C PHE A 570 17.11 14.08 10.92
N THR A 571 16.17 14.94 11.38
CA THR A 571 16.44 15.84 12.51
C THR A 571 16.75 15.06 13.78
N LYS A 572 15.93 14.05 14.05
CA LYS A 572 16.08 13.15 15.20
C LYS A 572 17.44 12.43 15.16
N TRP A 573 17.77 11.80 14.02
CA TRP A 573 19.03 11.06 13.89
C TRP A 573 20.24 11.99 13.85
N SER A 574 20.08 13.18 13.23
CA SER A 574 21.13 14.22 13.24
C SER A 574 21.43 14.70 14.66
N GLN A 575 20.39 14.93 15.47
CA GLN A 575 20.58 15.28 16.87
C GLN A 575 21.28 14.15 17.65
N GLN A 576 20.85 12.91 17.40
CA GLN A 576 21.49 11.75 18.03
C GLN A 576 22.94 11.56 17.57
N ALA A 577 23.23 11.80 16.28
CA ALA A 577 24.59 11.74 15.76
C ALA A 577 25.47 12.83 16.41
N ASN A 578 24.94 14.06 16.52
CA ASN A 578 25.65 15.15 17.17
C ASN A 578 25.93 14.83 18.65
N GLN A 579 24.90 14.39 19.39
CA GLN A 579 25.06 14.00 20.79
C GLN A 579 26.11 12.89 20.95
N ARG A 580 26.05 11.88 20.05
CA ARG A 580 27.02 10.75 20.08
C ARG A 580 28.41 11.19 19.64
N SER A 581 28.50 12.16 18.75
CA SER A 581 29.77 12.77 18.34
C SER A 581 30.44 13.48 19.54
N GLU A 582 29.65 14.26 20.28
CA GLU A 582 30.14 14.94 21.51
C GLU A 582 30.55 13.92 22.58
N GLN A 583 29.71 12.88 22.78
CA GLN A 583 30.04 11.81 23.71
C GLN A 583 31.28 11.03 23.27
N LEU A 584 31.43 10.77 21.97
CA LEU A 584 32.63 10.13 21.42
C LEU A 584 33.87 11.01 21.63
N SER A 585 33.74 12.33 21.41
CA SER A 585 34.82 13.27 21.61
C SER A 585 35.26 13.27 23.10
N SER A 586 34.26 13.28 23.99
CA SER A 586 34.53 13.18 25.45
C SER A 586 35.18 11.85 25.84
N MET A 587 34.75 10.74 25.20
CA MET A 587 35.35 9.43 25.43
C MET A 587 36.77 9.32 24.86
N LYS A 588 37.03 9.90 23.68
CA LYS A 588 38.38 9.99 23.11
C LYS A 588 39.32 10.74 24.02
N GLU A 589 38.85 11.87 24.57
CA GLU A 589 39.63 12.64 25.53
C GLU A 589 39.84 11.86 26.84
N SER A 590 38.83 11.15 27.31
CA SER A 590 38.94 10.28 28.49
C SER A 590 39.92 9.14 28.27
N HIS A 591 39.91 8.54 27.09
CA HIS A 591 40.86 7.50 26.69
C HIS A 591 42.28 8.07 26.56
N ARG A 592 42.45 9.23 25.93
CA ARG A 592 43.74 9.92 25.85
C ARG A 592 44.34 10.17 27.26
N LYS A 593 43.51 10.72 28.17
CA LYS A 593 43.92 10.96 29.56
C LYS A 593 44.24 9.67 30.29
N ALA A 594 43.48 8.60 30.10
CA ALA A 594 43.77 7.31 30.69
C ALA A 594 45.10 6.73 30.14
N SER A 595 45.32 6.89 28.82
CA SER A 595 46.57 6.43 28.18
C SER A 595 47.80 7.26 28.62
N GLU A 596 47.65 8.55 28.81
CA GLU A 596 48.68 9.42 29.34
C GLU A 596 48.99 9.06 30.79
N ALA A 597 47.95 8.75 31.59
CA ALA A 597 48.12 8.31 32.99
C ALA A 597 48.79 6.94 33.04
N GLN A 598 48.50 6.02 32.14
CA GLN A 598 49.18 4.76 32.02
C GLN A 598 50.68 4.89 31.64
N ASN A 599 50.95 5.82 30.68
CA ASN A 599 52.35 6.08 30.30
C ASN A 599 53.20 6.72 31.39
N GLN A 600 52.54 7.42 32.34
CA GLN A 600 53.19 8.01 33.53
C GLN A 600 53.31 7.03 34.68
N ASN A 601 52.52 5.93 34.68
CA ASN A 601 52.46 4.97 35.77
C ASN A 601 52.47 3.55 35.17
N GLN A 602 53.59 3.19 34.52
CA GLN A 602 53.71 1.96 33.72
C GLN A 602 53.57 0.64 34.49
N ASP A 603 53.79 0.67 35.80
CA ASP A 603 53.80 -0.53 36.64
C ASP A 603 52.49 -0.77 37.42
N ASP A 604 51.52 0.10 37.25
CA ASP A 604 50.23 0.01 37.95
C ASP A 604 49.16 -0.59 37.01
N ALA A 605 48.79 -1.83 37.28
CA ALA A 605 47.80 -2.57 36.49
C ALA A 605 46.43 -1.90 36.41
N SER A 606 46.10 -1.02 37.37
CA SER A 606 44.83 -0.31 37.39
C SER A 606 44.70 0.71 36.22
N TYR A 607 45.82 1.30 35.81
CA TYR A 607 45.85 2.22 34.68
C TYR A 607 45.72 1.51 33.34
N ALA A 608 46.34 0.33 33.23
CA ALA A 608 46.17 -0.54 32.04
C ALA A 608 44.70 -0.99 31.86
N GLU A 609 44.04 -1.31 32.99
CA GLU A 609 42.63 -1.64 33.02
C GLU A 609 41.74 -0.43 32.63
N ALA A 610 42.09 0.75 33.15
CA ALA A 610 41.38 1.99 32.80
C ALA A 610 41.52 2.32 31.31
N VAL A 611 42.69 2.17 30.72
CA VAL A 611 42.93 2.33 29.29
C VAL A 611 42.14 1.33 28.48
N SER A 612 42.12 0.06 28.91
CA SER A 612 41.34 -0.99 28.24
C SER A 612 39.82 -0.67 28.29
N LYS A 613 39.31 -0.28 29.46
CA LYS A 613 37.91 0.07 29.65
C LYS A 613 37.52 1.30 28.84
N THR A 614 38.35 2.36 28.89
CA THR A 614 38.08 3.59 28.11
C THR A 614 38.18 3.34 26.61
N LYS A 615 39.08 2.47 26.16
CA LYS A 615 39.19 2.04 24.75
C LYS A 615 37.93 1.31 24.29
N SER A 616 37.49 0.32 25.06
CA SER A 616 36.28 -0.43 24.72
C SER A 616 35.03 0.44 24.72
N ALA A 617 34.95 1.38 25.66
CA ALA A 617 33.84 2.34 25.69
C ALA A 617 33.87 3.32 24.49
N MET A 618 35.08 3.77 24.12
CA MET A 618 35.29 4.62 22.95
C MET A 618 34.89 3.88 21.65
N GLU A 619 35.34 2.65 21.47
CA GLU A 619 35.01 1.82 20.30
C GLU A 619 33.50 1.54 20.21
N ALA A 620 32.84 1.30 21.35
CA ALA A 620 31.39 1.11 21.40
C ALA A 620 30.65 2.40 21.02
N MET A 621 31.15 3.55 21.50
CA MET A 621 30.56 4.85 21.18
C MET A 621 30.83 5.24 19.72
N GLU A 622 32.00 4.90 19.19
CA GLU A 622 32.32 5.12 17.78
C GLU A 622 31.37 4.36 16.85
N LYS A 623 31.09 3.10 17.19
CA LYS A 623 30.08 2.29 16.47
C LYS A 623 28.70 2.93 16.57
N ALA A 624 28.33 3.39 17.77
CA ALA A 624 27.04 4.03 17.98
C ALA A 624 26.92 5.36 17.22
N PHE A 625 28.00 6.14 17.20
CA PHE A 625 28.08 7.36 16.39
C PHE A 625 27.98 7.06 14.89
N LEU A 626 28.76 6.09 14.43
CA LEU A 626 28.75 5.70 13.01
C LEU A 626 27.38 5.24 12.56
N HIS A 627 26.70 4.45 13.42
CA HIS A 627 25.33 4.02 13.15
C HIS A 627 24.36 5.20 13.05
N ALA A 628 24.42 6.14 14.01
CA ALA A 628 23.55 7.32 13.97
C ALA A 628 23.89 8.22 12.77
N SER A 629 25.18 8.39 12.45
CA SER A 629 25.66 9.16 11.30
C SER A 629 25.17 8.54 9.98
N ASN A 630 25.23 7.21 9.87
CA ASN A 630 24.75 6.50 8.69
C ASN A 630 23.24 6.68 8.51
N LEU A 631 22.47 6.56 9.60
CA LEU A 631 21.03 6.80 9.55
C LEU A 631 20.71 8.26 9.22
N THR A 632 21.49 9.20 9.75
CA THR A 632 21.38 10.62 9.37
C THR A 632 21.62 10.81 7.87
N ALA A 633 22.69 10.21 7.34
CA ALA A 633 22.99 10.29 5.91
C ALA A 633 21.90 9.63 5.06
N GLN A 634 21.39 8.49 5.52
CA GLN A 634 20.28 7.79 4.87
C GLN A 634 19.04 8.67 4.79
N HIS A 635 18.57 9.18 5.94
CA HIS A 635 17.36 10.02 5.98
C HIS A 635 17.56 11.36 5.26
N LYS A 636 18.78 11.91 5.27
CA LYS A 636 19.13 13.06 4.45
C LYS A 636 18.96 12.78 2.97
N SER A 637 19.48 11.65 2.52
CA SER A 637 19.33 11.24 1.12
C SER A 637 17.86 11.03 0.75
N GLU A 638 17.09 10.37 1.63
CA GLU A 638 15.66 10.20 1.40
C GLU A 638 14.90 11.54 1.40
N MET A 639 15.23 12.44 2.32
CA MET A 639 14.66 13.77 2.37
C MET A 639 14.95 14.55 1.08
N GLU A 640 16.22 14.47 0.58
CA GLU A 640 16.62 15.11 -0.67
C GLU A 640 15.87 14.54 -1.87
N LYS A 641 15.63 13.22 -1.90
CA LYS A 641 14.81 12.58 -2.94
C LYS A 641 13.38 13.12 -2.94
N PHE A 642 12.73 13.14 -1.75
CA PHE A 642 11.38 13.69 -1.66
C PHE A 642 11.34 15.19 -1.92
N THR A 643 12.40 15.91 -1.56
CA THR A 643 12.55 17.34 -1.91
C THR A 643 12.59 17.51 -3.44
N ASN A 644 13.44 16.71 -4.11
CA ASN A 644 13.55 16.76 -5.56
C ASN A 644 12.25 16.32 -6.23
N LEU A 645 11.60 15.28 -5.69
CA LEU A 645 10.30 14.82 -6.17
C LEU A 645 9.22 15.88 -5.96
N SER A 646 9.17 16.50 -4.78
CA SER A 646 8.23 17.58 -4.48
C SER A 646 8.45 18.79 -5.38
N ASN A 647 9.71 19.16 -5.61
CA ASN A 647 10.07 20.24 -6.53
C ASN A 647 9.68 19.89 -7.98
N SER A 648 9.96 18.65 -8.40
CA SER A 648 9.54 18.16 -9.70
C SER A 648 8.03 18.16 -9.87
N LEU A 649 7.30 17.66 -8.85
CA LEU A 649 5.85 17.66 -8.84
C LEU A 649 5.27 19.08 -8.79
N LYS A 650 5.91 19.99 -8.03
CA LYS A 650 5.53 21.39 -7.98
C LYS A 650 5.69 22.07 -9.34
N ASN A 651 6.86 21.88 -9.95
CA ASN A 651 7.09 22.41 -11.30
C ASN A 651 6.09 21.83 -12.31
N ALA A 652 5.82 20.52 -12.19
CA ALA A 652 4.84 19.87 -13.06
C ALA A 652 3.40 20.31 -12.75
N LEU A 653 3.09 20.65 -11.49
CA LEU A 653 1.81 21.23 -11.09
C LEU A 653 1.67 22.66 -11.62
N ASP A 654 2.74 23.46 -11.50
CA ASP A 654 2.77 24.84 -12.04
C ASP A 654 2.56 24.85 -13.55
N GLU A 655 3.21 23.91 -14.27
CA GLU A 655 2.97 23.76 -15.71
C GLU A 655 1.53 23.32 -16.04
N GLN A 656 0.98 22.40 -15.26
CA GLN A 656 -0.42 22.00 -15.42
C GLN A 656 -1.36 23.15 -15.06
N ALA A 657 -1.05 23.91 -13.99
CA ALA A 657 -1.83 25.09 -13.62
C ALA A 657 -1.88 26.15 -14.74
N LYS A 658 -0.70 26.36 -15.39
CA LYS A 658 -0.65 27.23 -16.60
C LYS A 658 -1.55 26.67 -17.71
N GLY A 659 -1.51 25.34 -17.90
CA GLY A 659 -2.38 24.67 -18.87
C GLY A 659 -3.86 24.84 -18.57
N VAL A 660 -4.26 24.65 -17.30
CA VAL A 660 -5.63 24.87 -16.81
C VAL A 660 -6.05 26.34 -17.01
N GLU A 661 -5.18 27.28 -16.61
CA GLU A 661 -5.48 28.71 -16.75
C GLU A 661 -5.52 29.13 -18.23
N HIS A 662 -4.61 28.59 -19.04
CA HIS A 662 -4.66 28.81 -20.49
C HIS A 662 -5.96 28.24 -21.10
N ALA A 663 -6.36 27.05 -20.71
CA ALA A 663 -7.64 26.45 -21.13
C ALA A 663 -8.84 27.29 -20.68
N LYS A 664 -8.79 27.82 -19.47
CA LYS A 664 -9.83 28.72 -18.91
C LYS A 664 -9.92 30.04 -19.68
N HIS A 665 -8.77 30.66 -19.99
CA HIS A 665 -8.73 31.83 -20.86
C HIS A 665 -9.23 31.51 -22.27
N SER A 666 -8.90 30.33 -22.79
CA SER A 666 -9.39 29.86 -24.08
C SER A 666 -10.91 29.64 -24.08
N ILE A 667 -11.50 29.15 -22.96
CA ILE A 667 -12.95 29.10 -22.78
C ILE A 667 -13.55 30.51 -22.78
N ALA A 668 -12.95 31.41 -21.98
CA ALA A 668 -13.48 32.80 -21.90
C ALA A 668 -13.45 33.48 -23.27
N ALA A 669 -12.36 33.29 -24.03
CA ALA A 669 -12.27 33.81 -25.38
C ALA A 669 -13.31 33.19 -26.33
N SER A 670 -13.51 31.85 -26.23
CA SER A 670 -14.55 31.16 -27.03
C SER A 670 -15.97 31.55 -26.60
N GLN A 671 -16.17 31.79 -25.31
CA GLN A 671 -17.45 32.28 -24.77
C GLN A 671 -17.74 33.69 -25.26
N ALA A 672 -16.73 34.58 -25.26
CA ALA A 672 -16.86 35.91 -25.81
C ALA A 672 -17.15 35.87 -27.33
N ASN A 673 -16.47 34.98 -28.05
CA ASN A 673 -16.71 34.75 -29.47
C ASN A 673 -18.15 34.24 -29.75
N LYS A 674 -18.62 33.27 -28.92
CA LYS A 674 -20.02 32.80 -28.97
C LYS A 674 -21.00 33.95 -28.78
N VAL A 675 -20.81 34.77 -27.72
CA VAL A 675 -21.68 35.93 -27.44
C VAL A 675 -21.65 36.92 -28.59
N LYS A 676 -20.45 37.21 -29.13
CA LYS A 676 -20.31 38.09 -30.29
C LYS A 676 -21.02 37.51 -31.52
N ARG A 677 -20.94 36.22 -31.79
CA ARG A 677 -21.67 35.55 -32.87
C ARG A 677 -23.16 35.53 -32.62
N GLU A 678 -23.59 35.37 -31.38
CA GLU A 678 -24.99 35.46 -30.97
C GLU A 678 -25.56 36.89 -31.20
N GLN A 679 -24.75 37.92 -30.90
CA GLN A 679 -25.14 39.30 -31.20
C GLN A 679 -25.24 39.57 -32.71
N VAL A 680 -24.28 39.08 -33.50
CA VAL A 680 -24.33 39.20 -34.97
C VAL A 680 -25.54 38.45 -35.53
N TRP A 681 -25.86 37.29 -34.97
CA TRP A 681 -27.07 36.57 -35.36
C TRP A 681 -28.36 37.30 -34.97
N LYS A 682 -28.45 37.89 -33.77
CA LYS A 682 -29.57 38.72 -33.35
C LYS A 682 -29.74 39.97 -34.24
N GLN A 683 -28.59 40.54 -34.63
CA GLN A 683 -28.64 41.73 -35.51
C GLN A 683 -29.06 41.38 -36.94
N ALA A 684 -28.66 40.19 -37.42
CA ALA A 684 -29.14 39.67 -38.71
C ALA A 684 -30.63 39.34 -38.66
N GLN A 685 -31.12 38.76 -37.54
CA GLN A 685 -32.56 38.55 -37.32
C GLN A 685 -33.36 39.89 -37.27
N GLN A 686 -32.77 40.90 -36.63
CA GLN A 686 -33.42 42.22 -36.53
C GLN A 686 -33.48 42.91 -37.90
N ASN A 687 -32.46 42.73 -38.72
CA ASN A 687 -32.46 43.14 -40.12
C ASN A 687 -33.50 42.36 -40.93
N GLN A 688 -33.64 41.06 -40.71
CA GLN A 688 -34.69 40.27 -41.36
C GLN A 688 -36.09 40.73 -41.00
N VAL A 689 -36.33 41.06 -39.73
CA VAL A 689 -37.64 41.68 -39.27
C VAL A 689 -37.84 43.02 -39.87
N THR A 690 -36.75 43.80 -39.98
CA THR A 690 -36.88 45.18 -40.63
C THR A 690 -37.20 45.12 -42.14
N MET A 691 -36.61 44.09 -42.84
CA MET A 691 -36.95 43.87 -44.27
C MET A 691 -38.33 43.24 -44.42
N ALA A 692 -38.81 42.41 -43.48
CA ALA A 692 -40.15 41.91 -43.43
C ALA A 692 -41.17 43.03 -43.20
N SER A 693 -40.89 44.03 -42.35
CA SER A 693 -41.78 45.19 -42.11
C SER A 693 -41.80 46.17 -43.29
N LYS A 694 -40.72 46.30 -44.06
CA LYS A 694 -40.69 47.02 -45.33
C LYS A 694 -41.50 46.31 -46.41
N ARG A 695 -41.60 45.00 -46.36
CA ARG A 695 -42.43 44.21 -47.24
C ARG A 695 -43.92 44.32 -46.91
N ASP A 696 -44.23 44.60 -45.62
CA ASP A 696 -45.63 44.69 -45.11
C ASP A 696 -46.47 45.77 -45.76
N HIS A 697 -45.85 46.63 -46.55
CA HIS A 697 -46.53 47.61 -47.34
C HIS A 697 -47.33 47.05 -48.57
N SER A 698 -47.08 45.78 -48.91
CA SER A 698 -47.82 45.02 -49.93
C SER A 698 -48.80 44.02 -49.30
N LYS A 699 -49.53 44.50 -48.29
CA LYS A 699 -50.08 43.66 -47.23
C LYS A 699 -51.23 42.70 -47.60
N SER A 700 -51.97 42.90 -48.65
CA SER A 700 -53.17 42.10 -48.94
C SER A 700 -52.87 40.75 -49.60
N GLN A 701 -51.67 40.54 -50.16
CA GLN A 701 -51.32 39.31 -50.85
C GLN A 701 -50.35 38.41 -50.05
N LEU A 702 -49.62 38.91 -49.01
CA LEU A 702 -48.62 38.21 -48.23
C LEU A 702 -49.18 37.50 -47.04
N SER A 703 -50.30 37.88 -46.49
CA SER A 703 -50.90 37.41 -45.24
C SER A 703 -51.06 35.87 -45.16
N ASN A 704 -51.36 35.21 -46.25
CA ASN A 704 -51.52 33.77 -46.33
C ASN A 704 -50.15 33.05 -46.38
N SER A 705 -49.12 33.64 -47.02
CA SER A 705 -47.83 33.08 -47.13
C SER A 705 -47.07 33.21 -45.81
N GLU A 706 -47.29 34.31 -45.06
CA GLU A 706 -46.73 34.53 -43.71
C GLU A 706 -47.25 33.51 -42.68
N LYS A 707 -48.55 33.19 -42.74
CA LYS A 707 -49.17 32.16 -41.91
C LYS A 707 -48.58 30.79 -42.18
N LEU A 708 -48.34 30.46 -43.45
CA LEU A 708 -47.72 29.17 -43.84
C LEU A 708 -46.24 29.06 -43.35
N LEU A 709 -45.48 30.16 -43.47
CA LEU A 709 -44.10 30.20 -43.01
C LEU A 709 -44.02 30.15 -41.48
N ALA A 710 -44.87 30.88 -40.76
CA ALA A 710 -44.94 30.83 -39.29
C ALA A 710 -45.39 29.47 -38.80
N GLN A 711 -46.34 28.80 -39.46
CA GLN A 711 -46.70 27.40 -39.13
C GLN A 711 -45.57 26.39 -39.41
N ALA A 712 -44.82 26.61 -40.49
CA ALA A 712 -43.65 25.78 -40.78
C ALA A 712 -42.53 25.96 -39.78
N HIS A 713 -42.26 27.18 -39.31
CA HIS A 713 -41.28 27.44 -38.22
C HIS A 713 -41.73 26.86 -36.87
N GLU A 714 -43.00 27.00 -36.51
CA GLU A 714 -43.53 26.42 -35.29
C GLU A 714 -43.45 24.87 -35.32
N ALA A 715 -43.81 24.30 -36.50
CA ALA A 715 -43.67 22.86 -36.71
C ALA A 715 -42.22 22.37 -36.70
N SER A 716 -41.22 23.21 -37.00
CA SER A 716 -39.80 22.87 -36.99
C SER A 716 -39.18 22.90 -35.59
N LYS A 717 -39.76 23.59 -34.62
CA LYS A 717 -39.22 23.70 -33.26
C LYS A 717 -39.08 22.35 -32.57
N SER A 718 -40.06 21.48 -32.65
CA SER A 718 -40.04 20.16 -32.05
C SER A 718 -38.99 19.23 -32.72
N PRO A 719 -38.91 19.13 -34.05
CA PRO A 719 -37.84 18.40 -34.72
C PRO A 719 -36.41 18.88 -34.37
N VAL A 720 -36.21 20.19 -34.26
CA VAL A 720 -34.91 20.77 -33.86
C VAL A 720 -34.50 20.33 -32.45
N ALA A 721 -35.45 20.36 -31.49
CA ALA A 721 -35.20 19.89 -30.13
C ALA A 721 -34.85 18.39 -30.11
N VAL A 722 -35.51 17.56 -30.92
CA VAL A 722 -35.24 16.15 -31.04
C VAL A 722 -33.82 15.87 -31.59
N VAL A 723 -33.40 16.64 -32.60
CA VAL A 723 -32.04 16.57 -33.17
C VAL A 723 -30.99 16.93 -32.10
N ALA A 724 -31.23 18.02 -31.35
CA ALA A 724 -30.32 18.44 -30.28
C ALA A 724 -30.21 17.37 -29.17
N GLN A 725 -31.31 16.76 -28.77
CA GLN A 725 -31.34 15.69 -27.78
C GLN A 725 -30.59 14.42 -28.28
N ALA A 726 -30.85 14.03 -29.54
CA ALA A 726 -30.17 12.91 -30.16
C ALA A 726 -28.65 13.14 -30.28
N GLN A 727 -28.24 14.38 -30.58
CA GLN A 727 -26.84 14.76 -30.70
C GLN A 727 -26.14 14.73 -29.33
N ALA A 728 -26.78 15.18 -28.25
CA ALA A 728 -26.28 15.04 -26.88
C ALA A 728 -26.13 13.57 -26.48
N GLN A 729 -27.09 12.72 -26.88
CA GLN A 729 -27.03 11.28 -26.62
C GLN A 729 -25.85 10.62 -27.34
N VAL A 730 -25.60 10.98 -28.60
CA VAL A 730 -24.44 10.49 -29.38
C VAL A 730 -23.14 10.89 -28.67
N GLN A 731 -22.98 12.12 -28.25
CA GLN A 731 -21.79 12.60 -27.53
C GLN A 731 -21.54 11.83 -26.24
N LEU A 732 -22.59 11.59 -25.45
CA LEU A 732 -22.48 10.80 -24.21
C LEU A 732 -22.01 9.37 -24.48
N LEU A 733 -22.55 8.74 -25.54
CA LEU A 733 -22.18 7.38 -25.91
C LEU A 733 -20.77 7.30 -26.51
N GLU A 734 -20.32 8.31 -27.25
CA GLU A 734 -18.94 8.41 -27.73
C GLU A 734 -17.95 8.49 -26.56
N LYS A 735 -18.28 9.26 -25.53
CA LYS A 735 -17.51 9.27 -24.27
C LYS A 735 -17.48 7.91 -23.62
N SER A 736 -18.62 7.20 -23.59
CA SER A 736 -18.70 5.87 -23.00
C SER A 736 -17.83 4.86 -23.77
N VAL A 737 -17.86 4.86 -25.09
CA VAL A 737 -17.00 4.00 -25.93
C VAL A 737 -15.53 4.32 -25.71
N SER A 738 -15.17 5.59 -25.67
CA SER A 738 -13.78 6.04 -25.41
C SER A 738 -13.30 5.61 -24.01
N LYS A 739 -14.15 5.75 -22.98
CA LYS A 739 -13.87 5.26 -21.62
C LYS A 739 -13.51 3.77 -21.63
N TRP A 740 -14.38 2.94 -22.21
CA TRP A 740 -14.15 1.48 -22.20
C TRP A 740 -12.96 1.06 -23.05
N LYS A 741 -12.68 1.74 -24.14
CA LYS A 741 -11.46 1.56 -24.90
C LYS A 741 -10.19 1.97 -24.11
N ALA A 742 -10.24 3.05 -23.37
CA ALA A 742 -9.17 3.44 -22.46
C ALA A 742 -8.93 2.34 -21.41
N GLU A 743 -9.99 1.78 -20.83
CA GLU A 743 -9.86 0.73 -19.82
C GLU A 743 -9.18 -0.54 -20.33
N THR A 744 -9.21 -0.83 -21.64
CA THR A 744 -8.44 -1.96 -22.18
C THR A 744 -6.93 -1.71 -22.14
N ILE A 745 -6.48 -0.47 -22.22
CA ILE A 745 -5.07 -0.09 -22.03
C ILE A 745 -4.70 -0.23 -20.56
N ASN A 746 -5.56 0.26 -19.68
CA ASN A 746 -5.38 0.14 -18.25
C ASN A 746 -5.29 -1.34 -17.81
N TYR A 747 -6.13 -2.20 -18.38
CA TYR A 747 -6.05 -3.64 -18.13
C TYR A 747 -4.71 -4.23 -18.59
N SER A 748 -4.27 -3.88 -19.80
CA SER A 748 -2.96 -4.30 -20.29
C SER A 748 -1.82 -3.81 -19.40
N ARG A 749 -1.93 -2.60 -18.85
CA ARG A 749 -1.02 -2.08 -17.83
C ARG A 749 -0.99 -2.98 -16.58
N HIS A 750 -2.16 -3.35 -16.05
CA HIS A 750 -2.25 -4.19 -14.86
C HIS A 750 -1.60 -5.56 -15.05
N GLN A 751 -1.66 -6.14 -16.24
CA GLN A 751 -0.95 -7.38 -16.55
C GLN A 751 0.57 -7.21 -16.40
N GLU A 752 1.10 -6.09 -16.85
CA GLU A 752 2.53 -5.78 -16.72
C GLU A 752 2.93 -5.45 -15.28
N VAL A 753 2.02 -4.90 -14.47
CA VAL A 753 2.23 -4.68 -13.02
C VAL A 753 2.33 -5.99 -12.26
N ILE A 754 1.55 -7.00 -12.61
CA ILE A 754 1.64 -8.33 -11.99
C ILE A 754 3.04 -8.94 -12.23
N VAL A 755 3.53 -8.87 -13.47
CA VAL A 755 4.89 -9.33 -13.81
C VAL A 755 5.93 -8.59 -13.00
N LEU A 756 5.74 -7.30 -12.83
CA LEU A 756 6.64 -6.43 -12.11
C LEU A 756 6.65 -6.73 -10.61
N ASN A 757 5.50 -6.94 -9.98
CA ASN A 757 5.43 -7.35 -8.57
C ASN A 757 6.20 -8.65 -8.34
N GLY A 758 6.08 -9.64 -9.25
CA GLY A 758 6.84 -10.88 -9.16
C GLY A 758 8.36 -10.68 -9.26
N LEU A 759 8.80 -9.81 -10.16
CA LEU A 759 10.23 -9.45 -10.28
C LEU A 759 10.74 -8.68 -9.05
N GLU A 760 9.91 -7.85 -8.42
CA GLU A 760 10.25 -7.15 -7.18
C GLU A 760 10.38 -8.11 -5.97
N GLU A 761 9.50 -9.11 -5.88
CA GLU A 761 9.60 -10.16 -4.86
C GLU A 761 10.88 -11.00 -5.06
N GLU A 762 11.20 -11.36 -6.30
CA GLU A 762 12.45 -12.04 -6.65
C GLU A 762 13.67 -11.21 -6.28
N LEU A 763 13.64 -9.91 -6.54
CA LEU A 763 14.73 -8.99 -6.20
C LEU A 763 14.90 -8.84 -4.69
N THR A 764 13.80 -8.73 -3.95
CA THR A 764 13.83 -8.70 -2.48
C THR A 764 14.45 -9.99 -1.90
N ALA A 765 14.11 -11.14 -2.47
CA ALA A 765 14.72 -12.42 -2.08
C ALA A 765 16.22 -12.50 -2.43
N LEU A 766 16.62 -11.90 -3.54
CA LEU A 766 18.02 -11.78 -3.93
C LEU A 766 18.79 -10.81 -3.02
N ASP A 767 18.16 -9.74 -2.53
CA ASP A 767 18.72 -8.84 -1.51
C ASP A 767 19.11 -9.62 -0.25
N ASP A 768 18.19 -10.45 0.27
CA ASP A 768 18.45 -11.27 1.46
C ASP A 768 19.62 -12.25 1.25
N THR A 769 19.64 -12.92 0.10
CA THR A 769 20.74 -13.87 -0.21
C THR A 769 22.06 -13.17 -0.49
N LEU A 770 22.04 -11.97 -1.01
CA LEU A 770 23.22 -11.14 -1.22
C LEU A 770 23.81 -10.68 0.12
N GLU A 771 22.97 -10.22 1.05
CA GLU A 771 23.39 -9.82 2.39
C GLU A 771 23.96 -11.03 3.19
N GLU A 772 23.33 -12.22 3.03
CA GLU A 772 23.86 -13.45 3.63
C GLU A 772 25.23 -13.84 3.07
N SER A 773 25.41 -13.77 1.75
CA SER A 773 26.69 -14.09 1.11
C SER A 773 27.78 -13.06 1.42
N LYS A 774 27.41 -11.79 1.64
CA LYS A 774 28.26 -10.71 2.13
C LYS A 774 28.76 -10.99 3.55
N THR A 775 27.85 -11.40 4.42
CA THR A 775 28.20 -11.78 5.80
C THR A 775 29.15 -12.97 5.82
N LEU A 776 28.87 -13.99 5.00
CA LEU A 776 29.73 -15.16 4.87
C LEU A 776 31.13 -14.82 4.31
N PHE A 777 31.19 -13.89 3.35
CA PHE A 777 32.47 -13.43 2.83
C PHE A 777 33.26 -12.65 3.88
N ALA A 778 32.60 -11.73 4.62
CA ALA A 778 33.22 -10.99 5.71
C ALA A 778 33.72 -11.93 6.84
N GLU A 779 32.96 -12.97 7.20
CA GLU A 779 33.39 -13.98 8.15
C GLU A 779 34.58 -14.80 7.62
N ALA A 780 34.57 -15.16 6.33
CA ALA A 780 35.69 -15.91 5.72
C ALA A 780 36.95 -15.04 5.65
N GLN A 781 36.77 -13.74 5.29
CA GLN A 781 37.87 -12.76 5.32
C GLN A 781 38.44 -12.60 6.72
N GLN A 782 37.58 -12.47 7.72
CA GLN A 782 38.00 -12.39 9.13
C GLN A 782 38.76 -13.63 9.59
N LYS A 783 38.43 -14.84 9.07
CA LYS A 783 39.15 -16.07 9.36
C LYS A 783 40.51 -16.14 8.67
N VAL A 784 40.64 -15.61 7.46
CA VAL A 784 41.93 -15.44 6.77
C VAL A 784 42.83 -14.52 7.57
N ASP A 785 42.22 -13.37 8.02
CA ASP A 785 42.95 -12.37 8.77
C ASP A 785 43.50 -12.92 10.09
N LYS A 786 42.68 -13.72 10.82
CA LYS A 786 43.10 -14.42 12.02
C LYS A 786 44.17 -15.47 11.75
N ALA A 787 44.12 -16.16 10.60
CA ALA A 787 45.14 -17.12 10.22
C ALA A 787 46.45 -16.45 9.79
N ALA A 788 46.36 -15.33 9.09
CA ALA A 788 47.49 -14.46 8.77
C ALA A 788 48.15 -13.92 10.05
N ASP A 789 47.32 -13.57 11.06
CA ASP A 789 47.80 -13.17 12.39
C ASP A 789 48.66 -14.22 13.08
N THR A 790 48.33 -15.45 12.89
CA THR A 790 49.13 -16.55 13.50
C THR A 790 50.52 -16.67 12.83
N LEU A 791 50.64 -16.27 11.56
CA LEU A 791 51.92 -16.35 10.83
C LEU A 791 52.90 -15.21 11.15
N SER A 792 52.38 -14.05 11.61
CA SER A 792 53.22 -12.86 11.76
C SER A 792 54.00 -12.73 13.05
N SER A 793 53.88 -13.70 13.96
CA SER A 793 54.61 -13.67 15.21
C SER A 793 56.10 -14.09 15.11
N LEU A 794 56.58 -14.40 13.89
CA LEU A 794 57.98 -14.77 13.66
C LEU A 794 58.74 -13.62 12.96
N PRO A 795 59.84 -13.11 13.53
CA PRO A 795 60.58 -11.97 12.93
C PRO A 795 60.96 -12.18 11.47
N GLN A 796 61.23 -13.40 11.06
CA GLN A 796 61.62 -13.77 9.72
C GLN A 796 60.42 -13.77 8.71
N LYS A 797 59.19 -13.89 9.17
CA LYS A 797 57.99 -13.97 8.33
C LYS A 797 57.12 -12.71 8.38
N ILE A 798 57.44 -11.71 9.17
CA ILE A 798 56.77 -10.40 9.16
C ILE A 798 56.74 -9.81 7.72
N SER A 799 57.78 -9.98 6.97
CA SER A 799 57.87 -9.56 5.58
C SER A 799 56.88 -10.34 4.69
N GLU A 800 56.69 -11.64 4.88
CA GLU A 800 55.73 -12.47 4.12
C GLU A 800 54.30 -12.07 4.46
N HIS A 801 54.03 -11.72 5.73
CA HIS A 801 52.75 -11.29 6.17
C HIS A 801 52.43 -9.83 5.75
N GLN A 802 53.41 -8.96 5.67
CA GLN A 802 53.26 -7.67 5.07
C GLN A 802 52.89 -7.76 3.58
N GLN A 803 53.45 -8.78 2.87
CA GLN A 803 53.00 -9.09 1.49
C GLN A 803 51.56 -9.58 1.44
N ILE A 804 51.16 -10.42 2.42
CA ILE A 804 49.77 -10.91 2.52
C ILE A 804 48.81 -9.74 2.80
N VAL A 805 49.17 -8.80 3.69
CA VAL A 805 48.41 -7.59 3.96
C VAL A 805 48.29 -6.73 2.69
N THR A 806 49.38 -6.61 1.92
CA THR A 806 49.37 -5.88 0.64
C THR A 806 48.43 -6.52 -0.39
N GLN A 807 48.45 -7.88 -0.44
CA GLN A 807 47.55 -8.62 -1.34
C GLN A 807 46.06 -8.47 -0.94
N LYS A 808 45.82 -8.34 0.38
CA LYS A 808 44.44 -8.07 0.86
C LYS A 808 43.95 -6.64 0.55
N LYS A 809 44.86 -5.67 0.56
CA LYS A 809 44.53 -4.29 0.09
C LYS A 809 44.14 -4.25 -1.39
N SER A 810 44.86 -5.02 -2.22
CA SER A 810 44.50 -5.19 -3.64
C SER A 810 43.11 -5.84 -3.83
N GLN A 811 42.72 -6.71 -2.89
CA GLN A 811 41.36 -7.27 -2.92
C GLN A 811 40.29 -6.22 -2.55
N VAL A 812 40.59 -5.32 -1.62
CA VAL A 812 39.71 -4.15 -1.32
C VAL A 812 39.54 -3.27 -2.53
N GLU A 813 40.65 -2.99 -3.29
CA GLU A 813 40.58 -2.24 -4.54
C GLU A 813 39.73 -2.95 -5.60
N THR A 814 39.82 -4.31 -5.65
CA THR A 814 39.01 -5.11 -6.57
C THR A 814 37.52 -5.03 -6.22
N GLU A 815 37.20 -5.13 -4.90
CA GLU A 815 35.84 -4.99 -4.43
C GLU A 815 35.27 -3.58 -4.64
N SER A 816 36.14 -2.55 -4.49
CA SER A 816 35.78 -1.15 -4.82
C SER A 816 35.55 -0.95 -6.31
N SER A 817 36.28 -1.67 -7.17
CA SER A 817 36.05 -1.67 -8.62
C SER A 817 34.68 -2.30 -8.97
N ILE A 818 34.31 -3.38 -8.29
CA ILE A 818 32.99 -4.00 -8.48
C ILE A 818 31.87 -3.07 -7.98
N LEU A 819 32.09 -2.37 -6.85
CA LEU A 819 31.17 -1.33 -6.37
C LEU A 819 30.97 -0.24 -7.42
N ASN A 820 32.05 0.18 -8.09
CA ASN A 820 32.00 1.14 -9.20
C ASN A 820 31.24 0.57 -10.40
N GLN A 821 31.37 -0.73 -10.71
CA GLN A 821 30.60 -1.36 -11.80
C GLN A 821 29.10 -1.40 -11.51
N ILE A 822 28.72 -1.69 -10.26
CA ILE A 822 27.32 -1.64 -9.85
C ILE A 822 26.79 -0.20 -9.95
N THR A 823 27.58 0.77 -9.50
CA THR A 823 27.25 2.19 -9.61
C THR A 823 27.09 2.63 -11.07
N GLN A 824 27.94 2.13 -11.96
CA GLN A 824 27.79 2.37 -13.39
C GLN A 824 26.54 1.70 -13.98
N SER A 825 26.27 0.45 -13.58
CA SER A 825 25.04 -0.27 -13.99
C SER A 825 23.78 0.46 -13.52
N LYS A 826 23.79 0.96 -12.28
CA LYS A 826 22.73 1.83 -11.73
C LYS A 826 22.56 3.10 -12.56
N ASN A 827 23.66 3.76 -12.91
CA ASN A 827 23.61 4.98 -13.71
C ASN A 827 23.07 4.71 -15.13
N GLN A 828 23.43 3.57 -15.72
CA GLN A 828 22.89 3.15 -17.02
C GLN A 828 21.37 2.87 -16.94
N LYS A 829 20.93 2.28 -15.82
CA LYS A 829 19.50 2.06 -15.57
C LYS A 829 18.72 3.35 -15.34
N ASN A 830 19.32 4.32 -14.63
CA ASN A 830 18.76 5.67 -14.52
C ASN A 830 18.61 6.34 -15.89
N ILE A 831 19.61 6.17 -16.76
CA ILE A 831 19.53 6.66 -18.14
C ILE A 831 18.42 5.93 -18.92
N PHE A 832 18.28 4.62 -18.69
CA PHE A 832 17.24 3.84 -19.36
C PHE A 832 15.83 4.23 -18.85
N ILE A 833 15.67 4.48 -17.56
CA ILE A 833 14.43 5.04 -16.99
C ILE A 833 14.13 6.39 -17.64
N GLN A 834 15.15 7.25 -17.82
CA GLN A 834 14.99 8.53 -18.51
C GLN A 834 14.60 8.36 -19.98
N GLN A 835 15.18 7.38 -20.68
CA GLN A 835 14.85 7.10 -22.07
C GLN A 835 13.42 6.58 -22.25
N VAL A 836 12.97 5.75 -21.30
CA VAL A 836 11.61 5.23 -21.32
C VAL A 836 10.60 6.28 -20.84
N ASP A 837 11.03 7.18 -19.96
CA ASP A 837 10.24 8.35 -19.58
C ASP A 837 10.13 9.34 -20.78
N GLN A 838 11.17 9.43 -21.60
CA GLN A 838 11.12 10.16 -22.87
C GLN A 838 10.20 9.48 -23.91
N LEU A 839 10.22 8.15 -24.02
CA LEU A 839 9.28 7.38 -24.85
C LEU A 839 7.82 7.55 -24.37
N LYS A 840 7.63 7.54 -23.07
CA LYS A 840 6.37 7.89 -22.43
C LYS A 840 5.93 9.30 -22.79
N GLN A 841 6.83 10.29 -22.64
CA GLN A 841 6.57 11.68 -23.02
C GLN A 841 6.28 11.84 -24.51
N HIS A 842 6.97 11.08 -25.33
CA HIS A 842 6.75 11.06 -26.77
C HIS A 842 5.35 10.50 -27.12
N ASN A 843 4.98 9.39 -26.51
CA ASN A 843 3.62 8.83 -26.66
C ASN A 843 2.55 9.76 -26.08
N LEU A 844 2.86 10.44 -24.96
CA LEU A 844 2.03 11.49 -24.38
C LEU A 844 1.82 12.66 -25.35
N GLN A 845 2.84 12.98 -26.12
CA GLN A 845 2.80 14.09 -27.07
C GLN A 845 2.07 13.69 -28.35
N GLN A 846 2.24 12.45 -28.80
CA GLN A 846 1.54 11.92 -29.96
C GLN A 846 0.03 11.72 -29.72
N SER A 847 -0.39 11.37 -28.53
CA SER A 847 -1.82 11.24 -28.22
C SER A 847 -2.50 12.56 -27.94
N LYS A 848 -1.75 13.64 -27.64
CA LYS A 848 -2.30 15.02 -27.68
C LYS A 848 -2.66 15.46 -29.10
N THR A 849 -1.99 14.85 -30.10
CA THR A 849 -2.27 15.09 -31.51
C THR A 849 -3.29 14.11 -32.10
N ASP A 850 -3.53 12.99 -31.41
CA ASP A 850 -4.54 12.00 -31.80
C ASP A 850 -5.29 11.47 -30.54
N PRO A 851 -6.25 12.24 -30.03
CA PRO A 851 -6.97 11.95 -28.78
C PRO A 851 -7.89 10.70 -28.84
N GLU A 852 -8.20 10.22 -30.05
CA GLU A 852 -9.06 9.05 -30.25
C GLU A 852 -8.25 7.73 -30.30
N ASN A 853 -6.94 7.82 -30.29
CA ASN A 853 -6.10 6.64 -30.36
C ASN A 853 -5.93 5.99 -28.99
N VAL A 854 -6.93 5.22 -28.63
CA VAL A 854 -7.04 4.45 -27.40
C VAL A 854 -5.82 3.57 -27.14
N THR A 855 -5.17 3.07 -28.21
CA THR A 855 -3.99 2.21 -28.10
C THR A 855 -2.76 2.97 -27.60
N LEU A 856 -2.61 4.23 -27.95
CA LEU A 856 -1.48 5.08 -27.54
C LEU A 856 -1.56 5.47 -26.06
N VAL A 857 -2.76 5.70 -25.55
CA VAL A 857 -2.98 6.05 -24.15
C VAL A 857 -2.84 4.80 -23.24
N GLN A 858 -3.30 3.65 -23.73
CA GLN A 858 -3.11 2.37 -23.04
C GLN A 858 -1.64 1.99 -22.94
N ALA A 859 -0.86 2.22 -23.97
CA ALA A 859 0.59 2.04 -23.96
C ALA A 859 1.28 3.04 -23.00
N GLY A 860 0.82 4.29 -22.92
CA GLY A 860 1.33 5.30 -21.99
C GLY A 860 1.07 4.97 -20.52
N ASN A 861 -0.06 4.38 -20.25
CA ASN A 861 -0.40 3.92 -18.90
C ASN A 861 0.43 2.71 -18.48
N LYS A 862 0.58 1.72 -19.36
CA LYS A 862 1.48 0.58 -19.12
C LYS A 862 2.93 0.97 -18.95
N LEU A 863 3.41 1.96 -19.70
CA LEU A 863 4.76 2.49 -19.52
C LEU A 863 4.92 3.25 -18.20
N SER A 864 3.90 3.96 -17.71
CA SER A 864 3.97 4.63 -16.41
C SER A 864 3.99 3.65 -15.24
N GLU A 865 3.27 2.53 -15.35
CA GLU A 865 3.36 1.45 -14.37
C GLU A 865 4.72 0.76 -14.42
N SER A 866 5.25 0.50 -15.62
CA SER A 866 6.58 -0.06 -15.79
C SER A 866 7.68 0.86 -15.22
N ILE A 867 7.59 2.18 -15.40
CA ILE A 867 8.53 3.16 -14.80
C ILE A 867 8.38 3.21 -13.28
N ALA A 868 7.17 3.12 -12.72
CA ALA A 868 6.99 3.07 -11.28
C ALA A 868 7.63 1.82 -10.67
N LEU A 869 7.53 0.69 -11.36
CA LEU A 869 8.14 -0.57 -10.96
C LEU A 869 9.65 -0.56 -11.09
N LEU A 870 10.17 -0.05 -12.19
CA LEU A 870 11.58 0.16 -12.43
C LEU A 870 12.22 1.14 -11.43
N LYS A 871 11.47 2.12 -10.92
CA LYS A 871 11.94 3.05 -9.87
C LYS A 871 12.00 2.39 -8.51
N LYS A 872 11.08 1.47 -8.21
CA LYS A 872 11.17 0.64 -6.99
C LYS A 872 12.39 -0.28 -7.04
N ASP A 873 12.68 -0.85 -8.20
CA ASP A 873 13.87 -1.66 -8.46
C ASP A 873 15.18 -0.90 -8.35
N LEU A 874 15.16 0.36 -8.72
CA LEU A 874 16.27 1.26 -8.50
C LEU A 874 16.49 1.51 -6.98
N GLN A 875 15.40 1.60 -6.19
CA GLN A 875 15.46 1.68 -4.73
C GLN A 875 16.03 0.41 -4.11
N ASP A 876 15.62 -0.76 -4.61
CA ASP A 876 16.14 -2.06 -4.12
C ASP A 876 17.62 -2.25 -4.47
N ALA A 877 18.07 -1.69 -5.59
CA ALA A 877 19.50 -1.67 -5.94
C ALA A 877 20.30 -0.58 -5.21
N ASP A 878 19.68 0.48 -4.75
CA ASP A 878 20.34 1.40 -3.84
C ASP A 878 20.56 0.75 -2.46
N ALA A 879 19.63 -0.09 -2.00
CA ALA A 879 19.84 -0.94 -0.84
C ALA A 879 21.00 -1.94 -1.05
N GLN A 880 21.19 -2.44 -2.27
CA GLN A 880 22.30 -3.35 -2.59
C GLN A 880 23.62 -2.63 -2.81
N LEU A 881 23.61 -1.43 -3.33
CA LEU A 881 24.80 -0.59 -3.41
C LEU A 881 25.30 -0.25 -2.01
N LEU A 882 24.37 0.03 -1.08
CA LEU A 882 24.66 0.21 0.34
C LEU A 882 25.22 -1.09 0.96
N ALA A 883 24.58 -2.24 0.65
CA ALA A 883 25.03 -3.56 1.06
C ALA A 883 26.41 -3.92 0.47
N LYS A 884 26.77 -3.43 -0.71
CA LYS A 884 28.09 -3.64 -1.31
C LYS A 884 29.13 -2.67 -0.76
N GLN A 885 28.75 -1.44 -0.46
CA GLN A 885 29.59 -0.48 0.26
C GLN A 885 29.97 -1.04 1.64
N ASP A 886 29.03 -1.69 2.32
CA ASP A 886 29.30 -2.39 3.56
C ASP A 886 30.31 -3.53 3.38
N ARG A 887 30.31 -4.22 2.25
CA ARG A 887 31.31 -5.26 1.97
C ARG A 887 32.68 -4.70 1.65
N VAL A 888 32.73 -3.56 0.95
CA VAL A 888 34.01 -2.83 0.80
C VAL A 888 34.53 -2.41 2.16
N ASN A 889 33.65 -1.90 3.04
CA ASN A 889 34.02 -1.56 4.41
C ASN A 889 34.42 -2.78 5.25
N GLN A 890 33.72 -3.90 5.06
CA GLN A 890 34.05 -5.19 5.69
C GLN A 890 35.36 -5.76 5.14
N ALA A 891 35.61 -5.64 3.82
CA ALA A 891 36.88 -6.03 3.24
C ALA A 891 38.03 -5.11 3.72
N MET A 892 37.75 -3.82 3.93
CA MET A 892 38.70 -2.88 4.53
C MET A 892 38.96 -3.20 6.01
N SER A 893 37.92 -3.55 6.76
CA SER A 893 38.03 -4.01 8.14
C SER A 893 38.87 -5.30 8.22
N ALA A 894 38.67 -6.22 7.26
CA ALA A 894 39.47 -7.46 7.20
C ALA A 894 40.94 -7.23 6.87
N VAL A 895 41.26 -6.20 6.11
CA VAL A 895 42.65 -5.76 5.90
C VAL A 895 43.26 -5.26 7.20
N SER A 896 42.49 -4.50 7.99
CA SER A 896 42.93 -4.01 9.29
C SER A 896 43.18 -5.15 10.32
N ILE A 897 42.30 -6.15 10.29
CA ILE A 897 42.46 -7.34 11.15
C ILE A 897 43.67 -8.20 10.71
N ALA A 898 43.92 -8.33 9.39
CA ALA A 898 45.11 -9.01 8.89
C ALA A 898 46.42 -8.29 9.31
N GLU A 899 46.40 -6.98 9.44
CA GLU A 899 47.55 -6.23 9.98
C GLU A 899 47.75 -6.46 11.48
N ALA A 900 46.69 -6.66 12.24
CA ALA A 900 46.78 -6.96 13.68
C ALA A 900 47.20 -8.39 13.94
N SER A 901 46.77 -9.32 13.12
CA SER A 901 47.07 -10.72 13.30
C SER A 901 48.49 -11.15 12.90
N LEU A 902 49.25 -10.26 12.38
CA LEU A 902 50.65 -10.45 12.05
C LEU A 902 51.47 -10.90 13.27
N ALA A 903 51.07 -10.65 14.50
CA ALA A 903 51.82 -10.89 15.73
C ALA A 903 51.66 -12.29 16.33
N GLU A 904 50.54 -12.99 16.09
CA GLU A 904 50.31 -14.32 16.72
C GLU A 904 50.76 -15.51 15.88
N VAL A 905 50.92 -15.32 14.59
CA VAL A 905 51.27 -16.38 13.64
C VAL A 905 52.71 -16.94 13.84
N MET A 906 53.55 -16.24 14.56
CA MET A 906 54.94 -16.61 14.76
C MET A 906 55.13 -17.81 15.70
N LYS A 907 54.14 -18.15 16.50
CA LYS A 907 54.16 -19.32 17.40
C LYS A 907 53.80 -20.66 16.72
N LEU A 908 53.22 -20.60 15.56
CA LEU A 908 52.69 -21.79 14.87
C LEU A 908 53.43 -22.08 13.55
N ARG A 909 54.72 -22.20 13.64
CA ARG A 909 55.68 -22.25 12.51
C ARG A 909 55.39 -23.30 11.44
N GLU A 910 54.83 -24.44 11.76
CA GLU A 910 54.62 -25.54 10.82
C GLU A 910 53.16 -25.65 10.29
N SER A 911 52.16 -25.28 11.08
CA SER A 911 50.76 -25.44 10.72
C SER A 911 50.14 -24.16 10.16
N ALA A 912 50.65 -22.99 10.51
CA ALA A 912 50.05 -21.70 10.15
C ALA A 912 50.05 -21.43 8.62
N PRO A 913 51.06 -21.79 7.81
CA PRO A 913 50.94 -21.60 6.35
C PRO A 913 49.82 -22.42 5.72
N LYS A 914 49.64 -23.67 6.21
CA LYS A 914 48.58 -24.55 5.71
C LYS A 914 47.18 -24.09 6.14
N VAL A 915 47.06 -23.59 7.35
CA VAL A 915 45.83 -23.03 7.87
C VAL A 915 45.47 -21.72 7.10
N LEU A 916 46.46 -20.92 6.76
CA LEU A 916 46.25 -19.71 5.95
C LEU A 916 45.75 -20.08 4.55
N GLU A 917 46.42 -21.02 3.87
CA GLU A 917 46.01 -21.49 2.53
C GLU A 917 44.61 -22.07 2.52
N GLU A 918 44.21 -22.86 3.53
CA GLU A 918 42.82 -23.36 3.69
C GLU A 918 41.81 -22.23 3.89
N LYS A 919 42.16 -21.17 4.64
CA LYS A 919 41.29 -20.01 4.84
C LYS A 919 41.19 -19.13 3.61
N GLU A 920 42.31 -18.95 2.88
CA GLU A 920 42.31 -18.21 1.61
C GLU A 920 41.43 -18.90 0.56
N GLN A 921 41.49 -20.24 0.45
CA GLN A 921 40.59 -20.97 -0.45
C GLN A 921 39.12 -20.81 -0.05
N ALA A 922 38.81 -20.85 1.23
CA ALA A 922 37.45 -20.63 1.75
C ALA A 922 36.95 -19.20 1.47
N MET A 923 37.85 -18.22 1.60
CA MET A 923 37.52 -16.83 1.28
C MET A 923 37.28 -16.60 -0.22
N LEU A 924 38.15 -17.20 -1.06
CA LEU A 924 37.97 -17.14 -2.51
C LEU A 924 36.64 -17.77 -2.96
N ALA A 925 36.27 -18.90 -2.32
CA ALA A 925 34.96 -19.54 -2.55
C ALA A 925 33.79 -18.67 -2.07
N ALA A 926 33.92 -18.04 -0.90
CA ALA A 926 32.91 -17.11 -0.40
C ALA A 926 32.76 -15.85 -1.29
N LYS A 927 33.89 -15.34 -1.78
CA LYS A 927 33.93 -14.23 -2.74
C LYS A 927 33.27 -14.60 -4.06
N ALA A 928 33.60 -15.75 -4.61
CA ALA A 928 32.98 -16.23 -5.85
C ALA A 928 31.46 -16.39 -5.72
N LYS A 929 30.99 -16.85 -4.56
CA LYS A 929 29.56 -16.93 -4.26
C LYS A 929 28.91 -15.55 -4.19
N PHE A 930 29.59 -14.59 -3.58
CA PHE A 930 29.14 -13.21 -3.51
C PHE A 930 29.09 -12.54 -4.87
N ASP A 931 30.16 -12.63 -5.65
CA ASP A 931 30.22 -12.06 -7.02
C ASP A 931 29.12 -12.67 -7.90
N GLY A 932 28.83 -13.98 -7.73
CA GLY A 932 27.71 -14.66 -8.38
C GLY A 932 26.36 -14.09 -8.00
N LYS A 933 26.10 -13.93 -6.69
CA LYS A 933 24.85 -13.36 -6.20
C LYS A 933 24.65 -11.90 -6.60
N GLN A 934 25.71 -11.14 -6.65
CA GLN A 934 25.70 -9.77 -7.13
C GLN A 934 25.35 -9.66 -8.61
N LYS A 935 25.83 -10.59 -9.42
CA LYS A 935 25.48 -10.64 -10.84
C LYS A 935 24.00 -11.00 -11.03
N GLU A 936 23.52 -12.04 -10.34
CA GLU A 936 22.09 -12.43 -10.36
C GLU A 936 21.19 -11.26 -9.99
N HIS A 937 21.56 -10.55 -8.93
CA HIS A 937 20.84 -9.37 -8.48
C HIS A 937 20.85 -8.23 -9.52
N SER A 938 22.01 -7.93 -10.09
CA SER A 938 22.13 -6.91 -11.14
C SER A 938 21.28 -7.24 -12.38
N GLU A 939 21.21 -8.51 -12.77
CA GLU A 939 20.39 -8.98 -13.88
C GLU A 939 18.89 -8.91 -13.57
N CYS A 940 18.50 -9.31 -12.36
CA CYS A 940 17.10 -9.19 -11.89
C CYS A 940 16.67 -7.72 -11.87
N LYS A 941 17.52 -6.85 -11.34
CA LYS A 941 17.30 -5.41 -11.31
C LYS A 941 17.08 -4.82 -12.69
N GLN A 942 17.90 -5.18 -13.66
CA GLN A 942 17.74 -4.72 -15.02
C GLN A 942 16.39 -5.10 -15.63
N LYS A 943 15.90 -6.32 -15.30
CA LYS A 943 14.56 -6.76 -15.74
C LYS A 943 13.45 -5.92 -15.11
N VAL A 944 13.56 -5.63 -13.82
CA VAL A 944 12.60 -4.82 -13.09
C VAL A 944 12.60 -3.38 -13.64
N ASP A 945 13.75 -2.80 -13.93
CA ASP A 945 13.86 -1.47 -14.51
C ASP A 945 13.23 -1.38 -15.91
N GLN A 946 13.39 -2.41 -16.73
CA GLN A 946 12.71 -2.52 -18.03
C GLN A 946 11.20 -2.63 -17.90
N GLN A 947 10.75 -3.45 -16.97
CA GLN A 947 9.31 -3.68 -16.74
C GLN A 947 8.62 -2.42 -16.19
N LYS A 948 9.29 -1.67 -15.34
CA LYS A 948 8.83 -0.39 -14.79
C LYS A 948 8.56 0.63 -15.87
N ALA A 949 9.51 0.80 -16.74
CA ALA A 949 9.41 1.68 -17.89
C ALA A 949 8.20 1.36 -18.79
N LYS A 950 7.90 0.09 -18.95
CA LYS A 950 6.77 -0.38 -19.75
C LYS A 950 5.43 -0.05 -19.09
N THR A 951 5.30 -0.23 -17.78
CA THR A 951 4.05 0.07 -17.05
C THR A 951 3.78 1.57 -16.99
N ASP A 952 4.81 2.39 -16.87
CA ASP A 952 4.68 3.85 -16.85
C ASP A 952 4.25 4.42 -18.21
N SER A 953 4.78 3.88 -19.30
CA SER A 953 4.33 4.23 -20.64
C SER A 953 2.83 3.94 -20.84
N LEU A 954 2.39 2.77 -20.39
CA LEU A 954 0.99 2.39 -20.49
C LEU A 954 0.05 3.23 -19.63
N LEU A 955 0.49 3.69 -18.46
CA LEU A 955 -0.29 4.63 -17.64
C LEU A 955 -0.52 5.95 -18.38
N GLN A 956 0.49 6.46 -19.04
CA GLN A 956 0.35 7.70 -19.80
C GLN A 956 -0.59 7.53 -20.99
N GLN A 957 -0.49 6.43 -21.71
CA GLN A 957 -1.41 6.12 -22.81
C GLN A 957 -2.88 6.04 -22.32
N TYR A 958 -3.13 5.43 -21.17
CA TYR A 958 -4.45 5.36 -20.56
C TYR A 958 -4.98 6.74 -20.16
N LEU A 959 -4.21 7.52 -19.43
CA LEU A 959 -4.61 8.87 -19.01
C LEU A 959 -4.96 9.77 -20.19
N GLN A 960 -4.32 9.55 -21.34
CA GLN A 960 -4.57 10.27 -22.57
C GLN A 960 -5.81 9.78 -23.32
N ALA A 961 -6.16 8.47 -23.24
CA ALA A 961 -7.33 7.89 -23.91
C ALA A 961 -8.63 8.10 -23.13
N LEU A 962 -8.57 8.51 -21.88
CA LEU A 962 -9.77 8.84 -21.12
C LEU A 962 -10.58 9.93 -21.82
N PRO A 963 -11.91 9.78 -21.92
CA PRO A 963 -12.75 10.77 -22.56
C PRO A 963 -12.58 12.12 -21.86
N LYS A 964 -12.16 13.05 -22.65
CA LYS A 964 -12.00 14.45 -22.22
C LYS A 964 -13.33 15.12 -21.96
#